data_6e67f3f4e908d64ed1837b9c98727e52
#
_entry.id   6e67f3f4e908d64ed1837b9c98727e52
#
_cell.length_a   1.000
_cell.length_b   1.000
_cell.length_c   1.000
_cell.angle_alpha   90.00
_cell.angle_beta   90.00
_cell.angle_gamma   90.00
#
_symmetry.space_group_name_H-M   'P 1'
#
loop_
_entity.id
_entity.type
_entity.pdbx_description
1 polymer ?
#
loop_
_entity_poly.entity_id
_entity_poly.type
_entity_poly.pdbx_seq_one_letter_code
_entity_poly.pdbx_strand_id
1 'polypeptide(L)'
;MRSRQKLKRPNKLAAKKTVFRLEEATIAGVHRAFRAKKLTATELVNRYLERIRAYNGVCVSGDVDAATGLQLGDITPIPNAGKLNAFITLNLKEDKRTKLGFPDKLKRTHSGRDDAKYPDALDRARQLDRYFARTGKFAGPLHGIPIAIKDNYDTFDMRTTAAAAAEYADDRPPDDATMVAKLRTAGAILLGKTNMDEYAPAGIARSAFGGQTCNPYDTTRIPGGSSGGSAAAVAANLAMCGLGTDTSGSVRFPSSCCNLVGLVATQGLVSRDGIVPLSFTRDRGGPICRTVEDAAILLEVLAGYDPKDPVTAACAARPKISYARHAAGKSLRGKRLGVLRDLMIEPSLADRENIRVANEAIAALKKAGATVVDPVNVDKTIADLVPYLEPGWLKRNFPAVFPDSAKPIDHIVAMAFDQSVIPSGARGLNLRMLAAQPRGHEAHYAINRYLRERGDPKFKNLEDMLAMPMFSGNLDNLKRAFGDGAETLDTPVQIDHLIRMETLRRIILQVMAENNLDALVYAYTTIPPHIILTNRLGKTVETYTEPKILKSGTVMSDPTLVPGEPVLKSDLDTYRGSGSSFAVSLSPETGFPAIVVPAGFTREVYDRVPDDKDPNGSRLEGPKRVELPVALEFLARPFDEVSLFEIAFAFESITRHRRPPPGFGALVSHGDL
;
A
#
# COMPACT_ATOMS: atom_id res chain seq x y z
N MET A 1 -77.45 30.36 -7.68
CA MET A 1 -76.37 29.90 -8.59
C MET A 1 -75.01 30.04 -7.93
N ARG A 2 -74.40 28.93 -7.44
CA ARG A 2 -73.03 28.89 -6.82
C ARG A 2 -72.19 28.11 -7.80
N SER A 3 -71.22 28.78 -8.42
CA SER A 3 -70.22 28.19 -9.34
C SER A 3 -69.18 27.36 -8.54
N ARG A 4 -69.06 26.10 -8.88
CA ARG A 4 -67.98 25.23 -8.36
C ARG A 4 -66.69 25.47 -9.17
N GLN A 5 -65.70 26.14 -8.60
CA GLN A 5 -64.36 26.16 -9.11
C GLN A 5 -63.70 24.78 -8.96
N LYS A 6 -63.31 24.18 -10.10
CA LYS A 6 -62.49 22.95 -10.12
C LYS A 6 -61.05 23.30 -9.77
N LEU A 7 -60.59 22.89 -8.62
CA LEU A 7 -59.17 22.90 -8.23
C LEU A 7 -58.36 22.01 -9.21
N LYS A 8 -57.46 22.62 -9.97
CA LYS A 8 -56.44 21.89 -10.77
C LYS A 8 -55.49 21.19 -9.83
N ARG A 9 -55.36 19.85 -9.96
CA ARG A 9 -54.34 19.05 -9.29
C ARG A 9 -52.94 19.54 -9.72
N PRO A 10 -51.94 19.69 -8.80
CA PRO A 10 -50.60 20.09 -9.19
C PRO A 10 -49.98 19.00 -10.05
N ASN A 11 -49.34 19.42 -11.14
CA ASN A 11 -48.54 18.58 -12.03
C ASN A 11 -47.48 17.85 -11.19
N LYS A 12 -47.49 16.51 -11.21
CA LYS A 12 -46.37 15.71 -10.69
C LYS A 12 -45.15 16.08 -11.54
N LEU A 13 -44.23 16.86 -10.97
CA LEU A 13 -42.88 16.98 -11.52
C LEU A 13 -42.34 15.57 -11.73
N ALA A 14 -42.09 15.23 -12.99
CA ALA A 14 -41.42 13.98 -13.34
C ALA A 14 -40.06 13.97 -12.63
N ALA A 15 -39.92 13.06 -11.68
CA ALA A 15 -38.63 12.86 -10.98
C ALA A 15 -37.57 12.60 -12.05
N LYS A 16 -36.61 13.51 -12.20
CA LYS A 16 -35.45 13.32 -13.07
C LYS A 16 -34.88 11.96 -12.71
N LYS A 17 -34.84 11.01 -13.66
CA LYS A 17 -34.17 9.72 -13.50
C LYS A 17 -32.72 10.04 -13.14
N THR A 18 -32.35 9.87 -11.88
CA THR A 18 -30.96 10.01 -11.46
C THR A 18 -30.14 8.93 -12.17
N VAL A 19 -29.34 9.35 -13.13
CA VAL A 19 -28.40 8.48 -13.85
C VAL A 19 -27.35 8.00 -12.85
N PHE A 20 -27.02 6.71 -12.88
CA PHE A 20 -25.95 6.17 -12.05
C PHE A 20 -24.62 6.83 -12.41
N ARG A 21 -23.96 7.44 -11.43
CA ARG A 21 -22.63 8.02 -11.57
C ARG A 21 -21.58 6.98 -11.18
N LEU A 22 -20.61 6.74 -12.08
CA LEU A 22 -19.54 5.77 -11.88
C LEU A 22 -18.47 6.31 -10.95
N GLU A 23 -18.11 7.59 -11.11
CA GLU A 23 -17.07 8.24 -10.33
C GLU A 23 -17.44 8.22 -8.84
N GLU A 24 -16.50 7.80 -8.00
CA GLU A 24 -16.64 7.64 -6.54
C GLU A 24 -17.77 6.66 -6.14
N ALA A 25 -18.22 5.79 -7.05
CA ALA A 25 -19.19 4.75 -6.70
C ALA A 25 -18.63 3.79 -5.65
N THR A 26 -19.49 3.33 -4.74
CA THR A 26 -19.18 2.31 -3.73
C THR A 26 -19.82 0.97 -4.10
N ILE A 27 -19.32 -0.13 -3.53
CA ILE A 27 -19.91 -1.48 -3.71
C ILE A 27 -21.41 -1.44 -3.38
N ALA A 28 -21.76 -0.85 -2.23
CA ALA A 28 -23.15 -0.70 -1.82
C ALA A 28 -23.98 0.12 -2.82
N GLY A 29 -23.40 1.18 -3.40
CA GLY A 29 -24.02 2.03 -4.42
C GLY A 29 -24.33 1.26 -5.71
N VAL A 30 -23.36 0.49 -6.20
CA VAL A 30 -23.51 -0.39 -7.37
C VAL A 30 -24.59 -1.44 -7.15
N HIS A 31 -24.55 -2.13 -6.01
CA HIS A 31 -25.56 -3.14 -5.69
C HIS A 31 -26.98 -2.56 -5.58
N ARG A 32 -27.13 -1.33 -5.07
CA ARG A 32 -28.44 -0.64 -5.11
C ARG A 32 -28.89 -0.39 -6.56
N ALA A 33 -27.96 0.01 -7.45
CA ALA A 33 -28.27 0.24 -8.85
C ALA A 33 -28.66 -1.06 -9.58
N PHE A 34 -27.98 -2.18 -9.31
CA PHE A 34 -28.34 -3.50 -9.86
C PHE A 34 -29.74 -3.94 -9.41
N ARG A 35 -30.04 -3.88 -8.11
CA ARG A 35 -31.37 -4.20 -7.58
C ARG A 35 -32.48 -3.31 -8.17
N ALA A 36 -32.18 -2.05 -8.41
CA ALA A 36 -33.10 -1.10 -9.04
C ALA A 36 -33.18 -1.25 -10.57
N LYS A 37 -32.43 -2.21 -11.18
CA LYS A 37 -32.33 -2.42 -12.64
C LYS A 37 -31.94 -1.16 -13.41
N LYS A 38 -31.13 -0.28 -12.76
CA LYS A 38 -30.59 0.96 -13.37
C LYS A 38 -29.19 0.76 -13.96
N LEU A 39 -28.59 -0.39 -13.72
CA LEU A 39 -27.25 -0.76 -14.14
C LEU A 39 -27.16 -2.29 -14.19
N THR A 40 -26.36 -2.81 -15.14
CA THR A 40 -25.94 -4.22 -15.18
C THR A 40 -24.44 -4.32 -14.94
N ALA A 41 -23.95 -5.51 -14.59
CA ALA A 41 -22.53 -5.76 -14.46
C ALA A 41 -21.78 -5.55 -15.80
N THR A 42 -22.41 -5.93 -16.91
CA THR A 42 -21.86 -5.72 -18.26
C THR A 42 -21.70 -4.22 -18.58
N GLU A 43 -22.71 -3.40 -18.27
CA GLU A 43 -22.63 -1.94 -18.47
C GLU A 43 -21.58 -1.32 -17.57
N LEU A 44 -21.47 -1.76 -16.31
CA LEU A 44 -20.47 -1.26 -15.37
C LEU A 44 -19.04 -1.55 -15.89
N VAL A 45 -18.76 -2.80 -16.31
CA VAL A 45 -17.47 -3.17 -16.87
C VAL A 45 -17.14 -2.36 -18.13
N ASN A 46 -18.10 -2.19 -19.06
CA ASN A 46 -17.88 -1.37 -20.25
C ASN A 46 -17.49 0.06 -19.90
N ARG A 47 -18.19 0.70 -18.96
CA ARG A 47 -17.84 2.07 -18.51
C ARG A 47 -16.42 2.14 -17.89
N TYR A 48 -15.99 1.13 -17.13
CA TYR A 48 -14.62 1.08 -16.64
C TYR A 48 -13.61 0.87 -17.79
N LEU A 49 -13.91 0.02 -18.76
CA LEU A 49 -13.06 -0.16 -19.94
C LEU A 49 -12.94 1.13 -20.77
N GLU A 50 -14.02 1.89 -20.94
CA GLU A 50 -14.00 3.22 -21.58
C GLU A 50 -13.04 4.17 -20.82
N ARG A 51 -13.10 4.20 -19.49
CA ARG A 51 -12.17 5.01 -18.69
C ARG A 51 -10.74 4.52 -18.80
N ILE A 52 -10.50 3.20 -18.77
CA ILE A 52 -9.16 2.63 -18.99
C ILE A 52 -8.65 3.06 -20.38
N ARG A 53 -9.45 2.99 -21.43
CA ARG A 53 -9.08 3.46 -22.77
C ARG A 53 -8.72 4.95 -22.79
N ALA A 54 -9.47 5.76 -22.04
CA ALA A 54 -9.25 7.20 -21.98
C ALA A 54 -8.00 7.58 -21.19
N TYR A 55 -7.74 6.92 -20.04
CA TYR A 55 -6.78 7.39 -19.04
C TYR A 55 -5.60 6.45 -18.79
N ASN A 56 -5.64 5.19 -19.25
CA ASN A 56 -4.50 4.30 -19.17
C ASN A 56 -3.60 4.46 -20.41
N GLY A 57 -2.42 5.02 -20.24
CA GLY A 57 -1.48 5.27 -21.31
C GLY A 57 -0.21 5.89 -20.78
N VAL A 58 0.73 6.19 -21.68
CA VAL A 58 2.05 6.72 -21.37
C VAL A 58 1.92 8.07 -20.69
N CYS A 59 2.60 8.26 -19.57
CA CYS A 59 2.68 9.50 -18.81
C CYS A 59 4.11 10.02 -18.62
N VAL A 60 5.09 9.34 -19.20
CA VAL A 60 6.50 9.76 -19.27
C VAL A 60 7.00 9.58 -20.68
N SER A 61 7.95 10.40 -21.11
CA SER A 61 8.77 10.16 -22.30
C SER A 61 10.05 9.43 -21.89
N GLY A 62 10.65 8.67 -22.81
CA GLY A 62 11.88 7.91 -22.60
C GLY A 62 12.04 6.84 -23.64
N ASP A 63 13.26 6.36 -23.78
CA ASP A 63 13.59 5.36 -24.78
C ASP A 63 13.07 3.98 -24.39
N VAL A 64 12.56 3.28 -25.39
CA VAL A 64 12.16 1.88 -25.30
C VAL A 64 13.19 1.06 -26.05
N ASP A 65 13.75 0.05 -25.41
CA ASP A 65 14.69 -0.85 -26.04
C ASP A 65 14.06 -1.54 -27.25
N ALA A 66 14.67 -1.39 -28.41
CA ALA A 66 14.10 -1.85 -29.68
C ALA A 66 14.05 -3.38 -29.80
N ALA A 67 14.93 -4.10 -29.10
CA ALA A 67 15.00 -5.56 -29.16
C ALA A 67 13.99 -6.22 -28.22
N THR A 68 13.82 -5.66 -27.03
CA THR A 68 12.96 -6.23 -25.96
C THR A 68 11.60 -5.55 -25.83
N GLY A 69 11.44 -4.32 -26.33
CA GLY A 69 10.24 -3.50 -26.12
C GLY A 69 10.10 -2.96 -24.69
N LEU A 70 11.14 -3.05 -23.86
CA LEU A 70 11.15 -2.66 -22.45
C LEU A 70 11.62 -1.22 -22.26
N GLN A 71 11.11 -0.54 -21.24
CA GLN A 71 11.53 0.81 -20.87
C GLN A 71 12.66 0.78 -19.83
N LEU A 72 13.89 0.52 -20.27
CA LEU A 72 15.06 0.33 -19.42
C LEU A 72 15.85 1.62 -19.15
N GLY A 73 15.75 2.60 -20.04
CA GLY A 73 16.54 3.84 -20.00
C GLY A 73 15.94 4.95 -19.16
N ASP A 74 16.47 6.15 -19.36
CA ASP A 74 16.03 7.36 -18.69
C ASP A 74 14.60 7.74 -19.10
N ILE A 75 13.89 8.37 -18.18
CA ILE A 75 12.53 8.85 -18.41
C ILE A 75 12.39 10.31 -17.97
N THR A 76 11.47 11.01 -18.60
CA THR A 76 11.08 12.37 -18.21
C THR A 76 9.56 12.42 -18.04
N PRO A 77 9.03 12.94 -16.92
CA PRO A 77 7.61 13.06 -16.73
C PRO A 77 6.99 14.04 -17.73
N ILE A 78 5.78 13.71 -18.21
CA ILE A 78 4.99 14.58 -19.07
C ILE A 78 4.04 15.39 -18.18
N PRO A 79 4.23 16.72 -18.05
CA PRO A 79 3.32 17.55 -17.26
C PRO A 79 1.88 17.45 -17.80
N ASN A 80 0.92 17.29 -16.89
CA ASN A 80 -0.51 17.15 -17.24
C ASN A 80 -0.76 16.09 -18.32
N ALA A 81 -0.10 14.95 -18.23
CA ALA A 81 -0.15 13.87 -19.21
C ALA A 81 -1.59 13.39 -19.51
N GLY A 82 -2.52 13.53 -18.54
CA GLY A 82 -3.89 13.00 -18.63
C GLY A 82 -3.94 11.47 -18.76
N LYS A 83 -2.82 10.80 -18.48
CA LYS A 83 -2.61 9.35 -18.56
C LYS A 83 -1.85 8.87 -17.34
N LEU A 84 -2.02 7.58 -16.97
CA LEU A 84 -1.46 7.04 -15.73
C LEU A 84 -0.56 5.82 -15.91
N ASN A 85 -0.74 5.06 -16.99
CA ASN A 85 -0.05 3.77 -17.18
C ASN A 85 -0.25 2.80 -15.98
N ALA A 86 -1.48 2.67 -15.53
CA ALA A 86 -1.83 1.89 -14.35
C ALA A 86 -2.00 0.39 -14.62
N PHE A 87 -2.65 0.03 -15.76
CA PHE A 87 -2.81 -1.37 -16.19
C PHE A 87 -1.73 -1.76 -17.20
N ILE A 88 -1.15 -2.94 -17.02
CA ILE A 88 -0.16 -3.56 -17.93
C ILE A 88 -0.69 -4.82 -18.61
N THR A 89 -1.82 -5.34 -18.15
CA THR A 89 -2.55 -6.45 -18.76
C THR A 89 -4.05 -6.24 -18.54
N LEU A 90 -4.87 -6.48 -19.58
CA LEU A 90 -6.33 -6.46 -19.46
C LEU A 90 -6.90 -7.87 -19.57
N ASN A 91 -7.88 -8.18 -18.75
CA ASN A 91 -8.61 -9.44 -18.82
C ASN A 91 -9.65 -9.43 -19.95
N LEU A 92 -9.15 -9.30 -21.18
CA LEU A 92 -9.95 -9.30 -22.40
C LEU A 92 -9.40 -10.32 -23.39
N LYS A 93 -10.29 -11.09 -24.03
CA LYS A 93 -9.95 -11.89 -25.19
C LYS A 93 -9.48 -11.02 -26.36
N GLU A 94 -8.64 -11.53 -27.22
CA GLU A 94 -8.00 -10.79 -28.29
C GLU A 94 -9.00 -10.05 -29.19
N ASP A 95 -10.07 -10.73 -29.62
CA ASP A 95 -11.13 -10.15 -30.45
C ASP A 95 -11.79 -8.93 -29.81
N LYS A 96 -12.08 -9.02 -28.51
CA LYS A 96 -12.68 -7.90 -27.75
C LYS A 96 -11.68 -6.79 -27.47
N ARG A 97 -10.44 -7.16 -27.10
CA ARG A 97 -9.37 -6.20 -26.86
C ARG A 97 -9.13 -5.34 -28.10
N THR A 98 -9.00 -5.95 -29.27
CA THR A 98 -8.79 -5.28 -30.56
C THR A 98 -10.01 -4.44 -30.95
N LYS A 99 -11.23 -4.99 -30.84
CA LYS A 99 -12.48 -4.27 -31.12
C LYS A 99 -12.66 -3.02 -30.27
N LEU A 100 -12.22 -3.06 -29.00
CA LEU A 100 -12.27 -1.94 -28.09
C LEU A 100 -11.12 -0.94 -28.26
N GLY A 101 -10.17 -1.21 -29.18
CA GLY A 101 -9.06 -0.32 -29.50
C GLY A 101 -7.94 -0.32 -28.45
N PHE A 102 -7.76 -1.38 -27.67
CA PHE A 102 -6.67 -1.50 -26.75
C PHE A 102 -5.41 -2.05 -27.44
N PRO A 103 -4.20 -1.53 -27.09
CA PRO A 103 -2.95 -1.94 -27.71
C PRO A 103 -2.59 -3.40 -27.35
N ASP A 104 -1.77 -4.01 -28.21
CA ASP A 104 -1.36 -5.41 -28.05
C ASP A 104 -0.57 -5.67 -26.76
N LYS A 105 0.23 -4.70 -26.29
CA LYS A 105 0.97 -4.83 -25.03
C LYS A 105 0.09 -5.16 -23.81
N LEU A 106 -1.21 -4.86 -23.85
CA LEU A 106 -2.17 -5.16 -22.78
C LEU A 106 -2.83 -6.56 -22.90
N LYS A 107 -2.34 -7.43 -23.77
CA LYS A 107 -2.88 -8.78 -23.96
C LYS A 107 -2.74 -9.65 -22.71
N ARG A 108 -3.62 -10.63 -22.56
CA ARG A 108 -3.68 -11.54 -21.41
C ARG A 108 -2.41 -12.40 -21.29
N THR A 109 -1.98 -12.97 -22.40
CA THR A 109 -0.76 -13.78 -22.56
C THR A 109 -0.21 -13.61 -23.97
N HIS A 110 1.04 -14.00 -24.24
CA HIS A 110 1.61 -14.06 -25.58
C HIS A 110 1.27 -15.33 -26.36
N SER A 111 0.87 -16.40 -25.68
CA SER A 111 0.85 -17.75 -26.25
C SER A 111 -0.28 -18.04 -27.24
N GLY A 112 -1.10 -17.06 -27.58
CA GLY A 112 -2.29 -17.29 -28.44
C GLY A 112 -3.32 -18.26 -27.84
N ARG A 113 -3.05 -18.78 -26.65
CA ARG A 113 -3.95 -19.68 -25.89
C ARG A 113 -5.00 -18.90 -25.10
N ASP A 114 -5.31 -17.68 -25.48
CA ASP A 114 -6.47 -16.90 -25.04
C ASP A 114 -7.75 -17.52 -25.56
N ASP A 115 -7.91 -18.74 -25.18
CA ASP A 115 -8.90 -19.60 -25.75
C ASP A 115 -10.31 -19.24 -25.28
N ALA A 116 -11.26 -19.70 -26.06
CA ALA A 116 -12.69 -19.60 -25.73
C ALA A 116 -13.03 -20.26 -24.37
N LYS A 117 -12.12 -21.07 -23.82
CA LYS A 117 -12.31 -21.86 -22.59
C LYS A 117 -12.40 -20.97 -21.35
N TYR A 118 -11.61 -19.86 -21.29
CA TYR A 118 -11.58 -19.00 -20.11
C TYR A 118 -12.39 -17.73 -20.31
N PRO A 119 -13.42 -17.48 -19.49
CA PRO A 119 -14.20 -16.27 -19.55
C PRO A 119 -13.31 -15.04 -19.25
N ASP A 120 -13.44 -14.00 -20.07
CA ASP A 120 -12.83 -12.71 -19.77
C ASP A 120 -13.75 -11.84 -18.88
N ALA A 121 -13.33 -10.61 -18.58
CA ALA A 121 -14.09 -9.70 -17.73
C ALA A 121 -15.52 -9.45 -18.25
N LEU A 122 -15.70 -9.30 -19.57
CA LEU A 122 -17.03 -9.11 -20.19
C LEU A 122 -17.85 -10.38 -20.19
N ASP A 123 -17.24 -11.54 -20.42
CA ASP A 123 -17.94 -12.83 -20.33
C ASP A 123 -18.43 -13.09 -18.90
N ARG A 124 -17.56 -12.79 -17.91
CA ARG A 124 -17.93 -12.92 -16.50
C ARG A 124 -19.07 -11.97 -16.12
N ALA A 125 -19.01 -10.73 -16.56
CA ALA A 125 -20.09 -9.76 -16.35
C ALA A 125 -21.43 -10.26 -16.88
N ARG A 126 -21.46 -10.77 -18.14
CA ARG A 126 -22.67 -11.35 -18.74
C ARG A 126 -23.17 -12.58 -17.99
N GLN A 127 -22.28 -13.43 -17.47
CA GLN A 127 -22.65 -14.59 -16.64
C GLN A 127 -23.35 -14.14 -15.37
N LEU A 128 -22.83 -13.10 -14.70
CA LEU A 128 -23.39 -12.56 -13.45
C LEU A 128 -24.74 -11.88 -13.72
N ASP A 129 -24.89 -11.13 -14.81
CA ASP A 129 -26.16 -10.53 -15.21
C ASP A 129 -27.24 -11.62 -15.44
N ARG A 130 -26.90 -12.68 -16.17
CA ARG A 130 -27.81 -13.84 -16.36
C ARG A 130 -28.15 -14.54 -15.05
N TYR A 131 -27.18 -14.69 -14.15
CA TYR A 131 -27.42 -15.30 -12.85
C TYR A 131 -28.41 -14.45 -12.03
N PHE A 132 -28.19 -13.14 -11.97
CA PHE A 132 -29.07 -12.22 -11.23
C PHE A 132 -30.47 -12.14 -11.86
N ALA A 133 -30.56 -12.09 -13.19
CA ALA A 133 -31.84 -12.08 -13.89
C ALA A 133 -32.68 -13.35 -13.62
N ARG A 134 -32.02 -14.51 -13.53
CA ARG A 134 -32.70 -15.81 -13.28
C ARG A 134 -33.09 -16.02 -11.81
N THR A 135 -32.23 -15.59 -10.87
CA THR A 135 -32.37 -15.94 -9.44
C THR A 135 -32.88 -14.81 -8.57
N GLY A 136 -32.80 -13.56 -9.02
CA GLY A 136 -33.04 -12.37 -8.20
C GLY A 136 -32.01 -12.17 -7.08
N LYS A 137 -30.94 -13.01 -7.01
CA LYS A 137 -29.93 -13.01 -5.94
C LYS A 137 -28.56 -12.67 -6.50
N PHE A 138 -27.75 -12.02 -5.69
CA PHE A 138 -26.31 -11.85 -6.00
C PHE A 138 -25.57 -13.17 -5.82
N ALA A 139 -24.55 -13.42 -6.64
CA ALA A 139 -23.67 -14.59 -6.54
C ALA A 139 -22.78 -14.54 -5.29
N GLY A 140 -22.58 -13.35 -4.72
CA GLY A 140 -21.81 -13.12 -3.51
C GLY A 140 -21.70 -11.63 -3.20
N PRO A 141 -20.98 -11.26 -2.12
CA PRO A 141 -20.87 -9.89 -1.65
C PRO A 141 -20.15 -8.94 -2.65
N LEU A 142 -19.43 -9.49 -3.63
CA LEU A 142 -18.74 -8.74 -4.68
C LEU A 142 -19.37 -8.94 -6.06
N HIS A 143 -20.64 -9.37 -6.13
CA HIS A 143 -21.32 -9.62 -7.39
C HIS A 143 -21.21 -8.43 -8.35
N GLY A 144 -20.54 -8.66 -9.48
CA GLY A 144 -20.40 -7.68 -10.55
C GLY A 144 -19.42 -6.52 -10.26
N ILE A 145 -18.62 -6.60 -9.20
CA ILE A 145 -17.67 -5.55 -8.81
C ILE A 145 -16.35 -5.71 -9.57
N PRO A 146 -15.93 -4.69 -10.38
CA PRO A 146 -14.69 -4.73 -11.14
C PRO A 146 -13.48 -4.40 -10.25
N ILE A 147 -12.50 -5.31 -10.21
CA ILE A 147 -11.30 -5.23 -9.35
C ILE A 147 -10.03 -5.24 -10.19
N ALA A 148 -9.07 -4.38 -9.83
CA ALA A 148 -7.71 -4.35 -10.37
C ALA A 148 -6.79 -5.20 -9.49
N ILE A 149 -5.97 -6.05 -10.09
CA ILE A 149 -5.09 -6.99 -9.38
C ILE A 149 -3.64 -6.61 -9.63
N LYS A 150 -2.85 -6.42 -8.58
CA LYS A 150 -1.41 -6.22 -8.70
C LYS A 150 -0.74 -7.38 -9.42
N ASP A 151 0.24 -7.11 -10.26
CA ASP A 151 0.79 -8.12 -11.18
C ASP A 151 1.68 -9.19 -10.53
N ASN A 152 1.77 -9.23 -9.22
CA ASN A 152 2.40 -10.32 -8.48
C ASN A 152 1.42 -11.35 -7.87
N TYR A 153 0.13 -11.28 -8.19
CA TYR A 153 -0.84 -12.32 -7.85
C TYR A 153 -1.04 -13.28 -9.01
N ASP A 154 -0.94 -14.56 -8.78
CA ASP A 154 -1.25 -15.57 -9.76
C ASP A 154 -2.73 -15.54 -10.17
N THR A 155 -2.94 -15.66 -11.48
CA THR A 155 -4.26 -15.72 -12.11
C THR A 155 -4.21 -16.71 -13.26
N PHE A 156 -5.01 -17.77 -13.19
CA PHE A 156 -4.98 -18.86 -14.18
C PHE A 156 -5.32 -18.41 -15.62
N ASP A 157 -5.96 -17.26 -15.78
CA ASP A 157 -6.43 -16.72 -17.06
C ASP A 157 -5.61 -15.54 -17.59
N MET A 158 -4.63 -15.04 -16.82
CA MET A 158 -3.74 -13.97 -17.23
C MET A 158 -2.29 -14.29 -16.83
N ARG A 159 -1.35 -13.65 -17.50
CA ARG A 159 0.07 -13.72 -17.10
C ARG A 159 0.31 -13.07 -15.73
N THR A 160 1.32 -13.56 -15.02
CA THR A 160 1.85 -12.99 -13.79
C THR A 160 3.33 -12.73 -13.98
N THR A 161 3.71 -11.47 -14.15
CA THR A 161 5.08 -11.09 -14.52
C THR A 161 5.86 -10.41 -13.40
N ALA A 162 5.21 -10.11 -12.27
CA ALA A 162 5.73 -9.20 -11.24
C ALA A 162 6.28 -7.89 -11.86
N ALA A 163 5.72 -7.49 -13.00
CA ALA A 163 6.10 -6.36 -13.84
C ALA A 163 7.56 -6.38 -14.34
N ALA A 164 8.25 -7.53 -14.29
CA ALA A 164 9.68 -7.62 -14.51
C ALA A 164 10.04 -8.22 -15.88
N ALA A 165 10.03 -9.53 -15.98
CA ALA A 165 10.66 -10.23 -17.09
C ALA A 165 9.77 -10.30 -18.32
N ALA A 166 10.33 -9.94 -19.48
CA ALA A 166 9.65 -10.07 -20.78
C ALA A 166 9.27 -11.52 -21.08
N GLU A 167 10.07 -12.47 -20.63
CA GLU A 167 9.87 -13.90 -20.82
C GLU A 167 8.65 -14.42 -20.05
N TYR A 168 8.22 -13.74 -18.98
CA TYR A 168 6.95 -14.01 -18.31
C TYR A 168 5.74 -13.47 -19.08
N ALA A 169 5.95 -12.73 -20.15
CA ALA A 169 4.85 -12.26 -20.98
C ALA A 169 3.96 -13.40 -21.52
N ASP A 170 4.53 -14.59 -21.67
CA ASP A 170 3.82 -15.82 -22.04
C ASP A 170 3.37 -16.65 -20.84
N ASP A 171 3.68 -16.19 -19.65
CA ASP A 171 3.38 -16.92 -18.43
C ASP A 171 1.88 -17.04 -18.20
N ARG A 172 1.52 -18.18 -17.65
CA ARG A 172 0.18 -18.48 -17.18
C ARG A 172 0.30 -19.36 -15.96
N PRO A 173 0.01 -18.84 -14.77
CA PRO A 173 0.00 -19.64 -13.55
C PRO A 173 -0.93 -20.85 -13.67
N PRO A 174 -0.63 -21.97 -13.00
CA PRO A 174 -1.46 -23.16 -13.04
C PRO A 174 -2.85 -22.94 -12.41
N ASP A 175 -2.92 -22.09 -11.39
CA ASP A 175 -4.14 -21.73 -10.66
C ASP A 175 -4.15 -20.25 -10.25
N ASP A 176 -5.22 -19.83 -9.59
CA ASP A 176 -5.32 -18.51 -8.97
C ASP A 176 -4.62 -18.52 -7.61
N ALA A 177 -4.01 -17.42 -7.25
CA ALA A 177 -3.71 -17.13 -5.84
C ALA A 177 -4.98 -17.28 -4.99
N THR A 178 -4.87 -17.83 -3.77
CA THR A 178 -6.03 -18.06 -2.90
C THR A 178 -6.90 -16.80 -2.72
N MET A 179 -6.30 -15.62 -2.57
CA MET A 179 -7.06 -14.37 -2.46
C MET A 179 -7.85 -14.08 -3.75
N VAL A 180 -7.27 -14.35 -4.92
CA VAL A 180 -7.94 -14.16 -6.22
C VAL A 180 -9.11 -15.14 -6.38
N ALA A 181 -8.93 -16.41 -6.03
CA ALA A 181 -9.97 -17.43 -6.06
C ALA A 181 -11.17 -17.04 -5.15
N LYS A 182 -10.89 -16.51 -3.95
CA LYS A 182 -11.92 -15.99 -3.04
C LYS A 182 -12.69 -14.81 -3.65
N LEU A 183 -12.02 -13.86 -4.32
CA LEU A 183 -12.67 -12.76 -5.03
C LEU A 183 -13.61 -13.25 -6.13
N ARG A 184 -13.14 -14.21 -6.98
CA ARG A 184 -13.98 -14.79 -8.04
C ARG A 184 -15.21 -15.50 -7.47
N THR A 185 -15.02 -16.27 -6.40
CA THR A 185 -16.11 -16.99 -5.70
C THR A 185 -17.15 -16.01 -5.13
N ALA A 186 -16.69 -14.85 -4.62
CA ALA A 186 -17.55 -13.79 -4.12
C ALA A 186 -18.29 -13.00 -5.25
N GLY A 187 -18.03 -13.32 -6.52
CA GLY A 187 -18.68 -12.70 -7.67
C GLY A 187 -17.95 -11.48 -8.23
N ALA A 188 -16.71 -11.24 -7.85
CA ALA A 188 -15.91 -10.17 -8.43
C ALA A 188 -15.58 -10.42 -9.91
N ILE A 189 -15.28 -9.32 -10.62
CA ILE A 189 -14.81 -9.32 -11.99
C ILE A 189 -13.39 -8.77 -12.02
N LEU A 190 -12.42 -9.59 -12.42
CA LEU A 190 -11.03 -9.14 -12.55
C LEU A 190 -10.87 -8.38 -13.86
N LEU A 191 -10.54 -7.08 -13.78
CA LEU A 191 -10.37 -6.24 -14.97
C LEU A 191 -9.03 -6.47 -15.66
N GLY A 192 -7.99 -6.76 -14.87
CA GLY A 192 -6.64 -6.92 -15.39
C GLY A 192 -5.59 -6.84 -14.29
N LYS A 193 -4.31 -6.89 -14.73
CA LYS A 193 -3.13 -6.78 -13.87
C LYS A 193 -2.58 -5.36 -13.93
N THR A 194 -2.22 -4.84 -12.79
CA THR A 194 -1.71 -3.47 -12.65
C THR A 194 -0.21 -3.44 -12.48
N ASN A 195 0.39 -2.36 -12.96
CA ASN A 195 1.82 -2.10 -12.86
C ASN A 195 2.28 -2.02 -11.40
N MET A 196 3.54 -2.33 -11.19
CA MET A 196 4.20 -2.33 -9.90
C MET A 196 5.70 -2.10 -10.06
N ASP A 197 6.44 -1.92 -8.97
CA ASP A 197 7.88 -2.07 -9.00
C ASP A 197 8.25 -3.53 -9.25
N GLU A 198 9.23 -3.80 -10.12
CA GLU A 198 9.68 -5.16 -10.43
C GLU A 198 9.98 -5.94 -9.15
N TYR A 199 9.31 -7.08 -8.95
CA TYR A 199 9.42 -7.91 -7.73
C TYR A 199 9.16 -7.18 -6.40
N ALA A 200 8.61 -5.97 -6.42
CA ALA A 200 8.14 -5.19 -5.28
C ALA A 200 9.16 -4.58 -4.29
N PRO A 201 10.49 -4.47 -4.50
CA PRO A 201 11.42 -3.96 -3.50
C PRO A 201 11.50 -2.43 -3.40
N ALA A 202 10.82 -1.69 -4.28
CA ALA A 202 10.84 -0.24 -4.34
C ALA A 202 9.44 0.37 -4.13
N GLY A 203 9.37 1.70 -4.13
CA GLY A 203 8.13 2.45 -3.87
C GLY A 203 7.77 3.47 -4.96
N ILE A 204 8.24 3.29 -6.20
CA ILE A 204 8.09 4.26 -7.29
C ILE A 204 7.13 3.82 -8.39
N ALA A 205 6.69 2.56 -8.39
CA ALA A 205 5.84 1.94 -9.42
C ALA A 205 6.41 2.07 -10.84
N ARG A 206 7.70 1.79 -10.99
CA ARG A 206 8.40 1.71 -12.25
C ARG A 206 8.92 0.31 -12.49
N SER A 207 8.78 -0.16 -13.73
CA SER A 207 9.20 -1.49 -14.13
C SER A 207 9.67 -1.53 -15.58
N ALA A 208 10.53 -2.49 -15.92
CA ALA A 208 10.96 -2.73 -17.28
C ALA A 208 9.79 -3.09 -18.19
N PHE A 209 8.94 -4.00 -17.73
CA PHE A 209 7.80 -4.50 -18.49
C PHE A 209 6.67 -3.48 -18.63
N GLY A 210 6.31 -2.78 -17.52
CA GLY A 210 5.18 -1.85 -17.49
C GLY A 210 5.54 -0.39 -17.74
N GLY A 211 6.82 0.01 -17.62
CA GLY A 211 7.23 1.41 -17.58
C GLY A 211 6.84 2.10 -16.26
N GLN A 212 6.76 3.43 -16.27
CA GLN A 212 6.39 4.24 -15.11
C GLN A 212 4.88 4.41 -14.99
N THR A 213 4.33 4.21 -13.79
CA THR A 213 2.99 4.68 -13.43
C THR A 213 3.07 6.05 -12.79
N CYS A 214 2.18 6.97 -13.14
CA CYS A 214 2.15 8.33 -12.63
C CYS A 214 1.05 8.55 -11.60
N ASN A 215 1.26 9.53 -10.71
CA ASN A 215 0.29 9.89 -9.68
C ASN A 215 -0.92 10.61 -10.30
N PRO A 216 -2.16 10.22 -9.99
CA PRO A 216 -3.34 10.86 -10.55
C PRO A 216 -3.58 12.31 -10.07
N TYR A 217 -2.97 12.73 -8.95
CA TYR A 217 -3.08 14.11 -8.45
C TYR A 217 -2.04 15.06 -9.08
N ASP A 218 -0.89 14.52 -9.48
CA ASP A 218 0.15 15.23 -10.21
C ASP A 218 0.96 14.21 -11.03
N THR A 219 0.78 14.20 -12.35
CA THR A 219 1.41 13.20 -13.23
C THR A 219 2.93 13.33 -13.35
N THR A 220 3.52 14.35 -12.75
CA THR A 220 4.99 14.47 -12.63
C THR A 220 5.55 13.72 -11.42
N ARG A 221 4.69 13.11 -10.59
CA ARG A 221 5.05 12.44 -9.34
C ARG A 221 4.77 10.95 -9.37
N ILE A 222 5.47 10.23 -8.51
CA ILE A 222 5.23 8.81 -8.27
C ILE A 222 3.87 8.61 -7.59
N PRO A 223 3.14 7.52 -7.87
CA PRO A 223 1.90 7.17 -7.18
C PRO A 223 2.16 6.47 -5.84
N GLY A 224 3.43 6.37 -5.40
CA GLY A 224 3.85 5.40 -4.40
C GLY A 224 3.91 3.98 -4.98
N GLY A 225 4.46 3.05 -4.24
CA GLY A 225 4.62 1.66 -4.65
C GLY A 225 4.83 0.71 -3.45
N SER A 226 4.99 -0.56 -3.74
CA SER A 226 5.08 -1.15 -5.09
C SER A 226 3.72 -1.37 -5.76
N SER A 227 2.56 -1.23 -5.08
CA SER A 227 1.22 -1.40 -5.68
C SER A 227 0.69 -0.12 -6.34
N GLY A 228 1.57 0.69 -6.95
CA GLY A 228 1.22 2.01 -7.47
C GLY A 228 0.21 1.98 -8.62
N GLY A 229 0.29 0.99 -9.50
CA GLY A 229 -0.70 0.81 -10.56
C GLY A 229 -2.11 0.54 -10.02
N SER A 230 -2.23 -0.30 -8.97
CA SER A 230 -3.53 -0.56 -8.31
C SER A 230 -4.10 0.70 -7.69
N ALA A 231 -3.27 1.47 -6.97
CA ALA A 231 -3.71 2.71 -6.33
C ALA A 231 -4.09 3.78 -7.37
N ALA A 232 -3.27 4.01 -8.40
CA ALA A 232 -3.57 4.97 -9.45
C ALA A 232 -4.87 4.61 -10.20
N ALA A 233 -5.08 3.31 -10.50
CA ALA A 233 -6.30 2.83 -11.13
C ALA A 233 -7.55 3.11 -10.28
N VAL A 234 -7.52 2.81 -8.98
CA VAL A 234 -8.66 3.03 -8.08
C VAL A 234 -8.90 4.52 -7.86
N ALA A 235 -7.85 5.32 -7.66
CA ALA A 235 -7.96 6.75 -7.42
C ALA A 235 -8.61 7.49 -8.59
N ALA A 236 -8.24 7.12 -9.82
CA ALA A 236 -8.77 7.72 -11.05
C ALA A 236 -10.04 7.04 -11.56
N ASN A 237 -10.68 6.18 -10.76
CA ASN A 237 -11.88 5.45 -11.15
C ASN A 237 -11.71 4.59 -12.42
N LEU A 238 -10.56 3.94 -12.59
CA LEU A 238 -10.32 2.91 -13.63
C LEU A 238 -10.69 1.50 -13.12
N ALA A 239 -10.83 1.34 -11.83
CA ALA A 239 -11.36 0.17 -11.15
C ALA A 239 -12.16 0.58 -9.92
N MET A 240 -13.02 -0.29 -9.42
CA MET A 240 -13.78 0.00 -8.20
C MET A 240 -12.92 -0.17 -6.96
N CYS A 241 -12.19 -1.27 -6.89
CA CYS A 241 -11.24 -1.58 -5.85
C CYS A 241 -9.96 -2.17 -6.47
N GLY A 242 -8.89 -2.19 -5.72
CA GLY A 242 -7.63 -2.82 -6.06
C GLY A 242 -7.18 -3.83 -5.01
N LEU A 243 -6.37 -4.77 -5.45
CA LEU A 243 -5.62 -5.67 -4.58
C LEU A 243 -4.14 -5.36 -4.73
N GLY A 244 -3.46 -5.18 -3.61
CA GLY A 244 -2.01 -4.93 -3.53
C GLY A 244 -1.33 -5.88 -2.57
N THR A 245 0.01 -5.83 -2.52
CA THR A 245 0.84 -6.54 -1.53
C THR A 245 1.68 -5.55 -0.74
N ASP A 246 1.97 -5.88 0.51
CA ASP A 246 2.67 -5.02 1.46
C ASP A 246 3.73 -5.82 2.21
N THR A 247 4.99 -5.52 1.96
CA THR A 247 6.15 -6.08 2.64
C THR A 247 6.79 -5.05 3.58
N SER A 248 6.74 -3.77 3.17
CA SER A 248 7.29 -2.64 3.91
C SER A 248 6.48 -1.36 3.61
N GLY A 249 5.14 -1.49 3.41
CA GLY A 249 4.27 -0.37 3.12
C GLY A 249 3.58 -0.39 1.76
N SER A 250 3.77 -1.42 0.93
CA SER A 250 3.40 -1.36 -0.49
C SER A 250 1.89 -1.45 -0.83
N VAL A 251 1.00 -1.60 0.13
CA VAL A 251 -0.45 -1.31 0.02
C VAL A 251 -0.71 0.11 0.52
N ARG A 252 -0.16 0.44 1.67
CA ARG A 252 -0.44 1.66 2.42
C ARG A 252 0.22 2.89 1.79
N PHE A 253 1.47 2.78 1.32
CA PHE A 253 2.19 3.88 0.71
C PHE A 253 1.50 4.40 -0.56
N PRO A 254 1.20 3.57 -1.57
CA PRO A 254 0.48 4.06 -2.74
C PRO A 254 -0.95 4.52 -2.41
N SER A 255 -1.61 3.94 -1.40
CA SER A 255 -2.92 4.43 -0.94
C SER A 255 -2.80 5.85 -0.35
N SER A 256 -1.77 6.12 0.45
CA SER A 256 -1.47 7.46 0.98
C SER A 256 -1.23 8.46 -0.14
N CYS A 257 -0.35 8.12 -1.10
CA CYS A 257 -0.01 8.98 -2.23
C CYS A 257 -1.19 9.27 -3.18
N CYS A 258 -2.20 8.39 -3.20
CA CYS A 258 -3.33 8.46 -4.13
C CYS A 258 -4.66 8.77 -3.43
N ASN A 259 -4.65 9.29 -2.18
CA ASN A 259 -5.86 9.68 -1.42
C ASN A 259 -6.86 8.52 -1.27
N LEU A 260 -6.40 7.35 -0.88
CA LEU A 260 -7.18 6.12 -0.77
C LEU A 260 -7.10 5.52 0.64
N VAL A 261 -7.99 4.59 0.89
CA VAL A 261 -7.94 3.67 2.02
C VAL A 261 -7.13 2.45 1.62
N GLY A 262 -6.05 2.16 2.35
CA GLY A 262 -5.22 0.97 2.18
C GLY A 262 -5.15 0.18 3.47
N LEU A 263 -5.54 -1.08 3.43
CA LEU A 263 -5.59 -1.94 4.60
C LEU A 263 -4.63 -3.12 4.46
N VAL A 264 -3.90 -3.39 5.51
CA VAL A 264 -3.21 -4.66 5.73
C VAL A 264 -3.72 -5.29 7.02
N ALA A 265 -4.16 -6.53 6.91
CA ALA A 265 -4.67 -7.27 8.06
C ALA A 265 -3.53 -7.81 8.94
N THR A 266 -3.85 -8.33 10.11
CA THR A 266 -2.92 -9.10 10.94
C THR A 266 -2.26 -10.19 10.11
N GLN A 267 -0.97 -10.39 10.31
CA GLN A 267 -0.25 -11.47 9.67
C GLN A 267 -0.90 -12.82 9.95
N GLY A 268 -1.19 -13.58 8.88
CA GLY A 268 -1.92 -14.84 8.98
C GLY A 268 -3.45 -14.72 8.98
N LEU A 269 -4.04 -13.51 8.81
CA LEU A 269 -5.48 -13.40 8.60
C LEU A 269 -5.87 -13.61 7.13
N VAL A 270 -4.99 -13.29 6.19
CA VAL A 270 -5.16 -13.50 4.75
C VAL A 270 -4.04 -14.37 4.21
N SER A 271 -4.33 -15.18 3.19
CA SER A 271 -3.36 -16.08 2.56
C SER A 271 -2.38 -15.34 1.65
N ARG A 272 -1.16 -15.86 1.55
CA ARG A 272 -0.10 -15.42 0.62
C ARG A 272 0.13 -16.43 -0.51
N ASP A 273 -0.62 -17.54 -0.54
CA ASP A 273 -0.54 -18.53 -1.59
C ASP A 273 -0.76 -17.92 -2.98
N GLY A 274 0.11 -18.25 -3.92
CA GLY A 274 0.08 -17.73 -5.30
C GLY A 274 0.46 -16.24 -5.42
N ILE A 275 1.18 -15.67 -4.44
CA ILE A 275 1.77 -14.34 -4.54
C ILE A 275 3.27 -14.48 -4.76
N VAL A 276 3.80 -13.85 -5.83
CA VAL A 276 5.26 -13.74 -6.02
C VAL A 276 5.85 -13.02 -4.81
N PRO A 277 6.69 -13.70 -4.00
CA PRO A 277 7.07 -13.20 -2.69
C PRO A 277 8.25 -12.20 -2.76
N LEU A 278 8.38 -11.38 -1.72
CA LEU A 278 9.55 -10.56 -1.44
C LEU A 278 10.14 -10.87 -0.05
N SER A 279 9.30 -11.18 0.93
CA SER A 279 9.74 -11.53 2.28
C SER A 279 8.86 -12.61 2.86
N PHE A 280 9.49 -13.69 3.33
CA PHE A 280 8.77 -14.82 3.91
C PHE A 280 8.00 -14.45 5.19
N THR A 281 8.56 -13.57 6.02
CA THR A 281 7.97 -13.19 7.31
C THR A 281 7.05 -11.99 7.27
N ARG A 282 7.17 -11.09 6.26
CA ARG A 282 6.48 -9.79 6.27
C ARG A 282 5.42 -9.62 5.21
N ASP A 283 5.44 -10.40 4.11
CA ASP A 283 4.49 -10.24 3.01
C ASP A 283 3.05 -10.44 3.46
N ARG A 284 2.19 -9.52 3.01
CA ARG A 284 0.74 -9.57 3.20
C ARG A 284 0.03 -9.02 1.97
N GLY A 285 -1.11 -9.60 1.63
CA GLY A 285 -2.03 -9.01 0.66
C GLY A 285 -3.02 -8.06 1.33
N GLY A 286 -3.55 -7.10 0.58
CA GLY A 286 -4.54 -6.18 1.14
C GLY A 286 -5.32 -5.36 0.13
N PRO A 287 -6.55 -4.91 0.50
CA PRO A 287 -7.40 -4.08 -0.34
C PRO A 287 -6.92 -2.63 -0.41
N ILE A 288 -7.11 -2.04 -1.59
CA ILE A 288 -6.94 -0.62 -1.89
C ILE A 288 -8.29 -0.11 -2.39
N CYS A 289 -8.94 0.79 -1.63
CA CYS A 289 -10.31 1.23 -1.87
C CYS A 289 -10.46 2.74 -1.72
N ARG A 290 -11.58 3.29 -2.18
CA ARG A 290 -11.92 4.71 -1.98
C ARG A 290 -12.57 4.97 -0.63
N THR A 291 -13.18 3.93 0.00
CA THR A 291 -13.88 4.04 1.27
C THR A 291 -13.47 2.92 2.23
N VAL A 292 -13.58 3.20 3.52
CA VAL A 292 -13.36 2.23 4.59
C VAL A 292 -14.37 1.08 4.52
N GLU A 293 -15.63 1.37 4.16
CA GLU A 293 -16.69 0.35 4.00
C GLU A 293 -16.31 -0.67 2.91
N ASP A 294 -15.86 -0.20 1.74
CA ASP A 294 -15.46 -1.09 0.63
C ASP A 294 -14.24 -1.94 1.02
N ALA A 295 -13.27 -1.38 1.75
CA ALA A 295 -12.13 -2.13 2.27
C ALA A 295 -12.54 -3.22 3.27
N ALA A 296 -13.52 -2.94 4.12
CA ALA A 296 -14.07 -3.90 5.07
C ALA A 296 -14.81 -5.06 4.36
N ILE A 297 -15.60 -4.76 3.33
CA ILE A 297 -16.26 -5.78 2.51
C ILE A 297 -15.22 -6.69 1.82
N LEU A 298 -14.15 -6.12 1.28
CA LEU A 298 -13.09 -6.92 0.67
C LEU A 298 -12.39 -7.80 1.72
N LEU A 299 -12.00 -7.25 2.88
CA LEU A 299 -11.35 -8.05 3.92
C LEU A 299 -12.24 -9.21 4.38
N GLU A 300 -13.55 -9.01 4.53
CA GLU A 300 -14.49 -10.07 4.90
C GLU A 300 -14.46 -11.25 3.92
N VAL A 301 -14.25 -10.98 2.63
CA VAL A 301 -14.10 -12.02 1.58
C VAL A 301 -12.73 -12.69 1.65
N LEU A 302 -11.67 -11.92 1.89
CA LEU A 302 -10.29 -12.39 1.79
C LEU A 302 -9.82 -13.16 3.02
N ALA A 303 -10.33 -12.82 4.21
CA ALA A 303 -9.92 -13.39 5.49
C ALA A 303 -10.22 -14.89 5.62
N GLY A 304 -9.42 -15.58 6.42
CA GLY A 304 -9.64 -16.95 6.85
C GLY A 304 -8.54 -17.93 6.46
N TYR A 305 -8.56 -19.06 7.15
CA TYR A 305 -7.59 -20.13 7.02
C TYR A 305 -7.46 -20.66 5.59
N ASP A 306 -6.22 -20.92 5.19
CA ASP A 306 -5.83 -21.56 3.94
C ASP A 306 -4.76 -22.62 4.23
N PRO A 307 -5.03 -23.92 3.93
CA PRO A 307 -4.05 -24.97 4.14
C PRO A 307 -2.77 -24.84 3.27
N LYS A 308 -2.83 -24.06 2.17
CA LYS A 308 -1.67 -23.78 1.32
C LYS A 308 -0.73 -22.72 1.94
N ASP A 309 -1.21 -21.89 2.87
CA ASP A 309 -0.38 -20.94 3.64
C ASP A 309 -0.51 -21.19 5.15
N PRO A 310 0.41 -21.99 5.74
CA PRO A 310 0.33 -22.39 7.15
C PRO A 310 0.29 -21.24 8.15
N VAL A 311 0.78 -20.04 7.78
CA VAL A 311 0.72 -18.85 8.66
C VAL A 311 -0.74 -18.48 8.98
N THR A 312 -1.66 -18.80 8.09
CA THR A 312 -3.11 -18.55 8.31
C THR A 312 -3.74 -19.46 9.36
N ALA A 313 -3.03 -20.49 9.83
CA ALA A 313 -3.51 -21.32 10.95
C ALA A 313 -3.75 -20.48 12.22
N ALA A 314 -3.07 -19.35 12.37
CA ALA A 314 -3.29 -18.40 13.46
C ALA A 314 -4.74 -17.87 13.55
N CYS A 315 -5.49 -17.90 12.46
CA CYS A 315 -6.89 -17.46 12.44
C CYS A 315 -7.93 -18.61 12.37
N ALA A 316 -7.49 -19.88 12.29
CA ALA A 316 -8.37 -21.03 12.00
C ALA A 316 -9.51 -21.21 13.01
N ALA A 317 -9.27 -20.97 14.31
CA ALA A 317 -10.24 -21.11 15.37
C ALA A 317 -11.03 -19.83 15.70
N ARG A 318 -10.78 -18.73 14.95
CA ARG A 318 -11.46 -17.46 15.20
C ARG A 318 -12.85 -17.45 14.58
N PRO A 319 -13.83 -16.81 15.25
CA PRO A 319 -15.16 -16.66 14.67
C PRO A 319 -15.07 -15.81 13.40
N LYS A 320 -15.92 -16.13 12.44
CA LYS A 320 -16.06 -15.32 11.22
C LYS A 320 -16.66 -13.96 11.56
N ILE A 321 -15.92 -12.90 11.31
CA ILE A 321 -16.32 -11.53 11.61
C ILE A 321 -16.89 -10.87 10.35
N SER A 322 -18.02 -10.16 10.50
CA SER A 322 -18.53 -9.27 9.45
C SER A 322 -17.94 -7.88 9.64
N TYR A 323 -16.77 -7.65 9.05
CA TYR A 323 -16.06 -6.36 9.18
C TYR A 323 -16.87 -5.18 8.63
N ALA A 324 -17.65 -5.40 7.58
CA ALA A 324 -18.50 -4.37 6.99
C ALA A 324 -19.54 -3.80 7.97
N ARG A 325 -20.00 -4.58 8.97
CA ARG A 325 -20.91 -4.09 10.02
C ARG A 325 -20.23 -3.12 10.99
N HIS A 326 -18.92 -3.23 11.15
CA HIS A 326 -18.12 -2.36 12.02
C HIS A 326 -17.70 -1.07 11.32
N ALA A 327 -17.74 -1.02 9.99
CA ALA A 327 -17.58 0.20 9.21
C ALA A 327 -18.90 0.99 9.11
N ALA A 328 -19.53 1.31 10.24
CA ALA A 328 -20.87 1.92 10.29
C ALA A 328 -21.06 3.02 11.35
N GLY A 329 -20.18 3.16 12.31
CA GLY A 329 -20.28 4.14 13.40
C GLY A 329 -19.77 5.53 12.98
N LYS A 330 -20.30 6.59 13.63
CA LYS A 330 -19.84 7.98 13.38
C LYS A 330 -19.29 8.67 14.65
N SER A 331 -19.01 7.92 15.71
CA SER A 331 -18.54 8.47 16.96
C SER A 331 -17.26 7.77 17.40
N LEU A 332 -16.31 8.55 17.87
CA LEU A 332 -15.08 8.06 18.49
C LEU A 332 -15.15 8.10 20.04
N ARG A 333 -16.33 8.32 20.61
CA ARG A 333 -16.51 8.28 22.07
C ARG A 333 -16.16 6.90 22.61
N GLY A 334 -15.32 6.88 23.64
CA GLY A 334 -14.81 5.66 24.26
C GLY A 334 -13.58 5.09 23.58
N LYS A 335 -13.22 5.54 22.39
CA LYS A 335 -11.97 5.16 21.73
C LYS A 335 -10.79 5.97 22.29
N ARG A 336 -9.69 5.26 22.53
CA ARG A 336 -8.47 5.80 23.11
C ARG A 336 -7.30 5.59 22.14
N LEU A 337 -6.72 6.70 21.64
CA LEU A 337 -5.71 6.70 20.59
C LEU A 337 -4.40 7.25 21.11
N GLY A 338 -3.27 6.61 20.79
CA GLY A 338 -1.93 7.06 21.12
C GLY A 338 -1.20 7.64 19.92
N VAL A 339 -0.65 8.86 20.05
CA VAL A 339 0.11 9.49 18.96
C VAL A 339 1.58 9.11 19.08
N LEU A 340 2.12 8.43 18.04
CA LEU A 340 3.54 8.10 17.92
C LEU A 340 4.30 9.26 17.31
N ARG A 341 4.76 10.19 18.16
CA ARG A 341 5.54 11.37 17.73
C ARG A 341 6.92 10.99 17.19
N ASP A 342 7.48 9.87 17.61
CA ASP A 342 8.72 9.30 17.09
C ASP A 342 8.72 9.13 15.57
N LEU A 343 7.55 8.91 14.98
CA LEU A 343 7.36 8.73 13.54
C LEU A 343 6.97 10.04 12.82
N MET A 344 6.83 11.14 13.56
CA MET A 344 6.38 12.43 13.03
C MET A 344 7.46 13.50 13.22
N ILE A 345 8.69 13.16 12.85
CA ILE A 345 9.82 14.10 12.91
C ILE A 345 9.85 14.98 11.65
N GLU A 346 10.43 16.18 11.79
CA GLU A 346 10.57 17.19 10.74
C GLU A 346 12.07 17.45 10.44
N PRO A 347 12.80 16.51 9.84
CA PRO A 347 14.22 16.68 9.56
C PRO A 347 14.51 17.73 8.49
N SER A 348 13.53 18.04 7.63
CA SER A 348 13.66 19.04 6.59
C SER A 348 12.38 19.83 6.33
N LEU A 349 12.47 20.85 5.46
CA LEU A 349 11.29 21.59 5.02
C LEU A 349 10.29 20.72 4.24
N ALA A 350 10.75 19.63 3.64
CA ALA A 350 9.88 18.70 2.92
C ALA A 350 8.86 18.01 3.84
N ASP A 351 9.16 17.83 5.12
CA ASP A 351 8.31 17.15 6.09
C ASP A 351 7.17 18.03 6.63
N ARG A 352 7.34 19.36 6.59
CA ARG A 352 6.50 20.34 7.30
C ARG A 352 5.01 20.22 7.01
N GLU A 353 4.63 20.15 5.75
CA GLU A 353 3.23 20.18 5.35
C GLU A 353 2.48 18.89 5.69
N ASN A 354 3.10 17.72 5.49
CA ASN A 354 2.49 16.46 5.88
C ASN A 354 2.26 16.39 7.39
N ILE A 355 3.23 16.85 8.18
CA ILE A 355 3.11 16.91 9.65
C ILE A 355 2.02 17.92 10.08
N ARG A 356 1.92 19.09 9.42
CA ARG A 356 0.84 20.04 9.66
C ARG A 356 -0.54 19.41 9.43
N VAL A 357 -0.73 18.75 8.28
CA VAL A 357 -2.00 18.10 7.92
C VAL A 357 -2.32 16.97 8.89
N ALA A 358 -1.33 16.16 9.27
CA ALA A 358 -1.51 15.07 10.24
C ALA A 358 -1.93 15.63 11.61
N ASN A 359 -1.35 16.75 12.07
CA ASN A 359 -1.74 17.40 13.31
C ASN A 359 -3.18 17.95 13.27
N GLU A 360 -3.61 18.52 12.15
CA GLU A 360 -5.00 18.95 11.94
C GLU A 360 -5.96 17.76 12.00
N ALA A 361 -5.59 16.64 11.39
CA ALA A 361 -6.37 15.40 11.42
C ALA A 361 -6.44 14.77 12.82
N ILE A 362 -5.33 14.76 13.58
CA ILE A 362 -5.32 14.32 14.99
C ILE A 362 -6.22 15.22 15.85
N ALA A 363 -6.22 16.54 15.61
CA ALA A 363 -7.15 17.45 16.29
C ALA A 363 -8.62 17.16 15.95
N ALA A 364 -8.91 16.72 14.71
CA ALA A 364 -10.25 16.29 14.33
C ALA A 364 -10.69 15.02 15.06
N LEU A 365 -9.78 14.06 15.32
CA LEU A 365 -10.06 12.87 16.15
C LEU A 365 -10.50 13.26 17.57
N LYS A 366 -9.80 14.21 18.20
CA LYS A 366 -10.18 14.77 19.53
C LYS A 366 -11.58 15.39 19.49
N LYS A 367 -11.88 16.21 18.47
CA LYS A 367 -13.23 16.81 18.29
C LYS A 367 -14.31 15.77 18.05
N ALA A 368 -13.99 14.64 17.44
CA ALA A 368 -14.89 13.52 17.20
C ALA A 368 -15.19 12.69 18.47
N GLY A 369 -14.56 13.01 19.59
CA GLY A 369 -14.79 12.40 20.89
C GLY A 369 -13.77 11.33 21.30
N ALA A 370 -12.69 11.14 20.55
CA ALA A 370 -11.60 10.26 20.96
C ALA A 370 -10.83 10.85 22.15
N THR A 371 -10.43 10.00 23.10
CA THR A 371 -9.36 10.32 24.04
C THR A 371 -8.03 10.14 23.31
N VAL A 372 -7.23 11.19 23.20
CA VAL A 372 -5.95 11.14 22.51
C VAL A 372 -4.82 11.36 23.50
N VAL A 373 -3.96 10.35 23.66
CA VAL A 373 -2.69 10.42 24.40
C VAL A 373 -1.63 10.91 23.44
N ASP A 374 -1.04 12.09 23.71
CA ASP A 374 -0.16 12.77 22.78
C ASP A 374 0.93 13.58 23.52
N PRO A 375 2.19 13.18 23.47
CA PRO A 375 2.72 11.95 22.85
C PRO A 375 2.50 10.71 23.71
N VAL A 376 2.63 9.53 23.07
CA VAL A 376 2.88 8.28 23.80
C VAL A 376 4.38 8.21 24.11
N ASN A 377 4.74 7.87 25.35
CA ASN A 377 6.14 7.79 25.75
C ASN A 377 6.71 6.37 25.48
N VAL A 378 7.19 6.16 24.25
CA VAL A 378 7.76 4.87 23.81
C VAL A 378 9.13 4.64 24.44
N ASP A 379 9.94 5.68 24.62
CA ASP A 379 11.30 5.57 25.17
C ASP A 379 11.29 5.02 26.59
N LYS A 380 10.31 5.46 27.41
CA LYS A 380 10.12 4.90 28.76
C LYS A 380 9.82 3.40 28.69
N THR A 381 8.90 3.00 27.85
CA THR A 381 8.54 1.57 27.69
C THR A 381 9.74 0.75 27.21
N ILE A 382 10.56 1.29 26.29
CA ILE A 382 11.80 0.63 25.86
C ILE A 382 12.75 0.46 27.03
N ALA A 383 12.99 1.52 27.81
CA ALA A 383 13.88 1.48 28.96
C ALA A 383 13.43 0.42 29.99
N ASP A 384 12.12 0.36 30.27
CA ASP A 384 11.54 -0.63 31.20
C ASP A 384 11.62 -2.07 30.67
N LEU A 385 11.66 -2.27 29.35
CA LEU A 385 11.75 -3.59 28.73
C LEU A 385 13.17 -4.10 28.51
N VAL A 386 14.19 -3.24 28.56
CA VAL A 386 15.60 -3.63 28.31
C VAL A 386 16.02 -4.89 29.09
N PRO A 387 15.67 -5.06 30.38
CA PRO A 387 16.04 -6.27 31.13
C PRO A 387 15.45 -7.57 30.60
N TYR A 388 14.37 -7.47 29.80
CA TYR A 388 13.63 -8.62 29.25
C TYR A 388 13.90 -8.86 27.75
N LEU A 389 14.76 -8.03 27.14
CA LEU A 389 15.13 -8.19 25.73
C LEU A 389 16.29 -9.20 25.61
N GLU A 390 16.47 -9.76 24.40
CA GLU A 390 17.53 -10.74 24.15
C GLU A 390 18.92 -10.06 24.21
N PRO A 391 19.79 -10.42 25.17
CA PRO A 391 21.00 -9.67 25.44
C PRO A 391 22.11 -9.87 24.41
N GLY A 392 22.19 -11.04 23.80
CA GLY A 392 23.13 -11.27 22.72
C GLY A 392 22.82 -10.42 21.50
N TRP A 393 21.52 -10.23 21.21
CA TRP A 393 21.07 -9.32 20.19
C TRP A 393 21.38 -7.86 20.52
N LEU A 394 21.08 -7.41 21.76
CA LEU A 394 21.41 -6.07 22.23
C LEU A 394 22.91 -5.79 22.13
N LYS A 395 23.73 -6.73 22.56
CA LYS A 395 25.19 -6.61 22.51
C LYS A 395 25.73 -6.52 21.08
N ARG A 396 25.24 -7.39 20.17
CA ARG A 396 25.68 -7.36 18.77
C ARG A 396 25.28 -6.08 18.05
N ASN A 397 24.09 -5.59 18.33
CA ASN A 397 23.53 -4.47 17.58
C ASN A 397 23.75 -3.11 18.24
N PHE A 398 24.03 -3.08 19.55
CA PHE A 398 24.29 -1.84 20.32
C PHE A 398 25.53 -1.96 21.21
N PRO A 399 26.72 -2.26 20.64
CA PRO A 399 27.93 -2.54 21.44
C PRO A 399 28.41 -1.35 22.27
N ALA A 400 28.12 -0.11 21.82
CA ALA A 400 28.45 1.10 22.59
C ALA A 400 27.62 1.23 23.88
N VAL A 401 26.40 0.66 23.89
CA VAL A 401 25.47 0.70 25.02
C VAL A 401 25.68 -0.53 25.93
N PHE A 402 25.98 -1.69 25.34
CA PHE A 402 26.15 -2.97 26.04
C PHE A 402 27.58 -3.53 25.80
N PRO A 403 28.59 -3.04 26.53
CA PRO A 403 29.98 -3.47 26.33
C PRO A 403 30.22 -4.91 26.74
N ASP A 404 31.31 -5.48 26.25
CA ASP A 404 31.66 -6.91 26.23
C ASP A 404 32.00 -7.55 27.57
N SER A 405 31.72 -6.93 28.70
CA SER A 405 32.32 -7.26 30.00
C SER A 405 31.58 -8.31 30.83
N ALA A 406 30.41 -8.81 30.44
CA ALA A 406 29.65 -9.76 31.25
C ALA A 406 29.08 -10.92 30.42
N LYS A 407 28.91 -12.07 31.03
CA LYS A 407 28.09 -13.13 30.46
C LYS A 407 26.66 -12.56 30.24
N PRO A 408 26.08 -12.72 29.05
CA PRO A 408 24.80 -12.12 28.74
C PRO A 408 23.69 -12.43 29.77
N ILE A 409 23.63 -13.67 30.25
CA ILE A 409 22.66 -14.12 31.26
C ILE A 409 22.85 -13.42 32.60
N ASP A 410 24.10 -13.30 33.10
CA ASP A 410 24.36 -12.66 34.37
C ASP A 410 23.98 -11.17 34.35
N HIS A 411 24.17 -10.51 33.21
CA HIS A 411 23.81 -9.11 33.01
C HIS A 411 22.30 -8.89 32.98
N ILE A 412 21.54 -9.79 32.36
CA ILE A 412 20.06 -9.73 32.40
C ILE A 412 19.53 -9.94 33.79
N VAL A 413 20.02 -10.98 34.47
CA VAL A 413 19.60 -11.28 35.82
C VAL A 413 19.88 -10.09 36.73
N ALA A 414 21.07 -9.48 36.62
CA ALA A 414 21.41 -8.28 37.36
C ALA A 414 20.44 -7.12 37.04
N MET A 415 20.17 -6.83 35.78
CA MET A 415 19.26 -5.77 35.38
C MET A 415 17.79 -6.03 35.79
N ALA A 416 17.36 -7.29 35.84
CA ALA A 416 16.01 -7.65 36.27
C ALA A 416 15.79 -7.44 37.76
N PHE A 417 16.84 -7.62 38.59
CA PHE A 417 16.79 -7.43 40.04
C PHE A 417 17.20 -6.01 40.50
N ASP A 418 18.00 -5.32 39.72
CA ASP A 418 18.49 -3.97 40.05
C ASP A 418 18.54 -3.09 38.79
N GLN A 419 17.56 -2.22 38.65
CA GLN A 419 17.48 -1.28 37.52
C GLN A 419 18.63 -0.28 37.48
N SER A 420 19.37 -0.08 38.57
CA SER A 420 20.51 0.84 38.62
C SER A 420 21.69 0.35 37.77
N VAL A 421 21.78 -0.96 37.52
CA VAL A 421 22.83 -1.55 36.69
C VAL A 421 22.49 -1.52 35.18
N ILE A 422 21.33 -1.04 34.80
CA ILE A 422 21.00 -0.81 33.39
C ILE A 422 21.94 0.27 32.85
N PRO A 423 22.69 0.00 31.76
CA PRO A 423 23.63 1.00 31.22
C PRO A 423 22.91 2.32 30.94
N SER A 424 23.53 3.45 31.31
CA SER A 424 22.95 4.77 31.10
C SER A 424 22.62 5.03 29.62
N GLY A 425 23.41 4.51 28.68
CA GLY A 425 23.14 4.54 27.25
C GLY A 425 21.89 3.77 26.83
N ALA A 426 21.47 2.74 27.57
CA ALA A 426 20.24 2.01 27.29
C ALA A 426 19.00 2.85 27.47
N ARG A 427 19.04 3.87 28.32
CA ARG A 427 17.97 4.87 28.51
C ARG A 427 17.81 5.79 27.29
N GLY A 428 18.82 5.85 26.41
CA GLY A 428 18.79 6.57 25.15
C GLY A 428 18.32 5.73 23.96
N LEU A 429 18.09 4.42 24.14
CA LEU A 429 17.51 3.59 23.10
C LEU A 429 16.09 4.09 22.79
N ASN A 430 15.80 4.21 21.50
CA ASN A 430 14.49 4.65 21.02
C ASN A 430 13.96 3.73 19.92
N LEU A 431 12.68 3.89 19.59
CA LEU A 431 12.01 3.05 18.60
C LEU A 431 12.72 3.03 17.24
N ARG A 432 13.25 4.16 16.80
CA ARG A 432 13.94 4.27 15.51
C ARG A 432 15.26 3.53 15.49
N MET A 433 16.04 3.58 16.58
CA MET A 433 17.28 2.82 16.72
C MET A 433 17.04 1.30 16.65
N LEU A 434 16.02 0.81 17.35
CA LEU A 434 15.66 -0.61 17.33
C LEU A 434 15.17 -1.04 15.95
N ALA A 435 14.46 -0.17 15.26
CA ALA A 435 13.93 -0.43 13.93
C ALA A 435 14.96 -0.34 12.80
N ALA A 436 16.02 0.44 12.99
CA ALA A 436 17.05 0.64 11.98
C ALA A 436 17.99 -0.56 11.79
N GLN A 437 17.93 -1.55 12.69
CA GLN A 437 18.80 -2.74 12.63
C GLN A 437 18.58 -3.55 11.34
N PRO A 438 19.60 -4.31 10.88
CA PRO A 438 19.53 -5.06 9.63
C PRO A 438 18.30 -5.96 9.53
N ARG A 439 17.71 -6.00 8.35
CA ARG A 439 16.59 -6.91 8.01
C ARG A 439 17.14 -8.22 7.49
N GLY A 440 16.40 -9.31 7.72
CA GLY A 440 16.74 -10.61 7.18
C GLY A 440 16.64 -10.67 5.66
N HIS A 441 17.43 -11.52 5.04
CA HIS A 441 17.49 -11.75 3.62
C HIS A 441 16.65 -12.99 3.27
N GLU A 442 15.35 -12.81 3.11
CA GLU A 442 14.39 -13.91 2.97
C GLU A 442 13.93 -14.14 1.52
N ALA A 443 14.16 -13.15 0.63
CA ALA A 443 13.56 -13.17 -0.68
C ALA A 443 14.10 -14.32 -1.54
N HIS A 444 15.37 -14.68 -1.43
CA HIS A 444 15.97 -15.81 -2.14
C HIS A 444 15.24 -17.12 -1.80
N TYR A 445 15.14 -17.44 -0.51
CA TYR A 445 14.42 -18.62 -0.05
C TYR A 445 12.94 -18.60 -0.50
N ALA A 446 12.26 -17.46 -0.34
CA ALA A 446 10.86 -17.32 -0.62
C ALA A 446 10.55 -17.49 -2.11
N ILE A 447 11.34 -16.90 -3.01
CA ILE A 447 11.17 -17.02 -4.46
C ILE A 447 11.47 -18.43 -4.93
N ASN A 448 12.58 -19.04 -4.47
CA ASN A 448 12.90 -20.42 -4.85
C ASN A 448 11.82 -21.41 -4.40
N ARG A 449 11.23 -21.18 -3.23
CA ARG A 449 10.06 -21.94 -2.77
C ARG A 449 8.86 -21.74 -3.67
N TYR A 450 8.49 -20.51 -3.98
CA TYR A 450 7.38 -20.16 -4.87
C TYR A 450 7.51 -20.83 -6.25
N LEU A 451 8.70 -20.76 -6.87
CA LEU A 451 8.97 -21.36 -8.17
C LEU A 451 8.80 -22.89 -8.14
N ARG A 452 9.26 -23.55 -7.07
CA ARG A 452 9.07 -24.99 -6.88
C ARG A 452 7.59 -25.35 -6.68
N GLU A 453 6.87 -24.62 -5.85
CA GLU A 453 5.45 -24.90 -5.53
C GLU A 453 4.55 -24.73 -6.75
N ARG A 454 4.80 -23.72 -7.58
CA ARG A 454 4.05 -23.53 -8.82
C ARG A 454 4.51 -24.43 -9.97
N GLY A 455 5.65 -25.12 -9.84
CA GLY A 455 6.24 -25.94 -10.90
C GLY A 455 6.63 -25.12 -12.13
N ASP A 456 7.31 -23.97 -11.92
CA ASP A 456 7.64 -23.04 -13.00
C ASP A 456 8.45 -23.72 -14.10
N PRO A 457 8.04 -23.66 -15.38
CA PRO A 457 8.73 -24.35 -16.47
C PRO A 457 10.01 -23.63 -16.92
N LYS A 458 10.16 -22.33 -16.69
CA LYS A 458 11.26 -21.49 -17.19
C LYS A 458 12.30 -21.22 -16.13
N PHE A 459 11.89 -20.81 -14.95
CA PHE A 459 12.78 -20.39 -13.88
C PHE A 459 12.82 -21.42 -12.77
N LYS A 460 14.02 -21.84 -12.39
CA LYS A 460 14.25 -22.84 -11.34
C LYS A 460 14.59 -22.19 -10.01
N ASN A 461 15.17 -21.02 -10.07
CA ASN A 461 15.66 -20.27 -8.92
C ASN A 461 15.64 -18.77 -9.21
N LEU A 462 16.00 -17.98 -8.19
CA LEU A 462 16.08 -16.54 -8.26
C LEU A 462 17.12 -16.06 -9.27
N GLU A 463 18.24 -16.76 -9.41
CA GLU A 463 19.34 -16.39 -10.32
C GLU A 463 18.86 -16.38 -11.78
N ASP A 464 18.07 -17.36 -12.16
CA ASP A 464 17.44 -17.40 -13.50
C ASP A 464 16.58 -16.16 -13.74
N MET A 465 15.82 -15.72 -12.72
CA MET A 465 14.99 -14.53 -12.79
C MET A 465 15.83 -13.24 -12.88
N LEU A 466 16.91 -13.15 -12.11
CA LEU A 466 17.79 -11.97 -12.08
C LEU A 466 18.64 -11.82 -13.35
N ALA A 467 18.75 -12.88 -14.16
CA ALA A 467 19.43 -12.83 -15.47
C ALA A 467 18.59 -12.10 -16.53
N MET A 468 17.31 -11.84 -16.28
CA MET A 468 16.42 -11.15 -17.21
C MET A 468 16.68 -9.64 -17.26
N PRO A 469 16.39 -8.97 -18.41
CA PRO A 469 16.46 -7.52 -18.48
C PRO A 469 15.59 -6.83 -17.44
N MET A 470 16.16 -5.89 -16.69
CA MET A 470 15.50 -5.15 -15.62
C MET A 470 15.82 -3.67 -15.69
N PHE A 471 14.95 -2.88 -15.07
CA PHE A 471 15.24 -1.48 -14.80
C PHE A 471 16.43 -1.37 -13.83
N SER A 472 17.54 -0.75 -14.25
CA SER A 472 18.81 -0.74 -13.51
C SER A 472 18.71 -0.27 -12.06
N GLY A 473 17.87 0.74 -11.77
CA GLY A 473 17.63 1.21 -10.41
C GLY A 473 16.97 0.17 -9.50
N ASN A 474 16.18 -0.73 -10.06
CA ASN A 474 15.57 -1.82 -9.33
C ASN A 474 16.53 -3.01 -9.14
N LEU A 475 17.42 -3.27 -10.08
CA LEU A 475 18.38 -4.36 -9.95
C LEU A 475 19.25 -4.22 -8.69
N ASP A 476 19.75 -3.02 -8.40
CA ASP A 476 20.49 -2.76 -7.16
C ASP A 476 19.64 -2.92 -5.90
N ASN A 477 18.37 -2.50 -5.96
CA ASN A 477 17.43 -2.70 -4.87
C ASN A 477 17.10 -4.18 -4.68
N LEU A 478 16.96 -4.93 -5.77
CA LEU A 478 16.74 -6.37 -5.76
C LEU A 478 17.94 -7.10 -5.16
N LYS A 479 19.16 -6.84 -5.64
CA LYS A 479 20.38 -7.42 -5.08
C LYS A 479 20.51 -7.17 -3.57
N ARG A 480 20.18 -5.96 -3.11
CA ARG A 480 20.15 -5.63 -1.67
C ARG A 480 19.01 -6.32 -0.92
N ALA A 481 17.85 -6.47 -1.52
CA ALA A 481 16.69 -7.10 -0.89
C ALA A 481 16.81 -8.62 -0.82
N PHE A 482 17.43 -9.22 -1.84
CA PHE A 482 17.61 -10.66 -1.94
C PHE A 482 18.87 -11.16 -1.21
N GLY A 483 19.83 -10.26 -0.93
CA GLY A 483 21.06 -10.59 -0.19
C GLY A 483 22.00 -11.52 -0.95
N ASP A 484 22.96 -12.08 -0.22
CA ASP A 484 24.05 -12.88 -0.77
C ASP A 484 23.68 -14.36 -1.04
N GLY A 485 22.42 -14.64 -1.34
CA GLY A 485 22.02 -15.98 -1.78
C GLY A 485 21.83 -17.02 -0.69
N ALA A 486 21.46 -16.63 0.52
CA ALA A 486 21.15 -17.59 1.57
C ALA A 486 19.92 -18.44 1.17
N GLU A 487 20.13 -19.71 0.90
CA GLU A 487 19.06 -20.65 0.56
C GLU A 487 18.24 -21.08 1.76
N THR A 488 18.68 -20.76 2.98
CA THR A 488 18.08 -21.16 4.25
C THR A 488 17.80 -19.94 5.12
N LEU A 489 16.88 -20.11 6.09
CA LEU A 489 16.50 -19.06 7.03
C LEU A 489 17.24 -19.13 8.38
N ASP A 490 18.27 -19.94 8.49
CA ASP A 490 19.02 -20.15 9.72
C ASP A 490 20.33 -19.32 9.82
N THR A 491 20.43 -18.26 9.04
CA THR A 491 21.58 -17.36 9.09
C THR A 491 21.54 -16.45 10.33
N PRO A 492 22.68 -16.00 10.87
CA PRO A 492 22.72 -15.07 12.00
C PRO A 492 21.92 -13.78 11.75
N VAL A 493 21.98 -13.23 10.53
CA VAL A 493 21.21 -12.03 10.14
C VAL A 493 19.71 -12.29 10.20
N GLN A 494 19.26 -13.48 9.79
CA GLN A 494 17.85 -13.83 9.85
C GLN A 494 17.38 -14.06 11.28
N ILE A 495 18.21 -14.67 12.12
CA ILE A 495 17.90 -14.84 13.55
C ILE A 495 17.77 -13.47 14.22
N ASP A 496 18.72 -12.56 14.00
CA ASP A 496 18.66 -11.20 14.54
C ASP A 496 17.42 -10.42 14.03
N HIS A 497 17.04 -10.63 12.78
CA HIS A 497 15.80 -10.07 12.23
C HIS A 497 14.55 -10.56 12.97
N LEU A 498 14.43 -11.84 13.25
CA LEU A 498 13.30 -12.41 13.99
C LEU A 498 13.25 -11.90 15.43
N ILE A 499 14.40 -11.80 16.11
CA ILE A 499 14.50 -11.21 17.45
C ILE A 499 14.06 -9.75 17.43
N ARG A 500 14.47 -8.99 16.45
CA ARG A 500 14.07 -7.59 16.27
C ARG A 500 12.55 -7.47 16.09
N MET A 501 11.96 -8.27 15.21
CA MET A 501 10.51 -8.27 14.99
C MET A 501 9.75 -8.56 16.30
N GLU A 502 10.17 -9.56 17.05
CA GLU A 502 9.56 -9.90 18.33
C GLU A 502 9.76 -8.79 19.37
N THR A 503 10.95 -8.18 19.42
CA THR A 503 11.23 -7.03 20.28
C THR A 503 10.30 -5.86 19.99
N LEU A 504 10.16 -5.46 18.73
CA LEU A 504 9.26 -4.39 18.31
C LEU A 504 7.79 -4.71 18.63
N ARG A 505 7.39 -5.97 18.43
CA ARG A 505 6.03 -6.44 18.79
C ARG A 505 5.75 -6.27 20.28
N ARG A 506 6.67 -6.66 21.14
CA ARG A 506 6.54 -6.52 22.60
C ARG A 506 6.46 -5.05 23.01
N ILE A 507 7.34 -4.20 22.50
CA ILE A 507 7.36 -2.77 22.79
C ILE A 507 5.99 -2.14 22.43
N ILE A 508 5.51 -2.37 21.23
CA ILE A 508 4.24 -1.77 20.78
C ILE A 508 3.05 -2.29 21.59
N LEU A 509 3.02 -3.58 21.91
CA LEU A 509 1.95 -4.13 22.77
C LEU A 509 2.01 -3.55 24.18
N GLN A 510 3.19 -3.39 24.77
CA GLN A 510 3.38 -2.81 26.09
C GLN A 510 2.94 -1.35 26.12
N VAL A 511 3.38 -0.56 25.13
CA VAL A 511 2.95 0.84 24.95
C VAL A 511 1.42 0.95 24.90
N MET A 512 0.78 0.09 24.11
CA MET A 512 -0.68 0.08 24.01
C MET A 512 -1.36 -0.35 25.32
N ALA A 513 -0.77 -1.30 26.05
CA ALA A 513 -1.32 -1.78 27.31
C ALA A 513 -1.20 -0.73 28.42
N GLU A 514 -0.03 -0.13 28.62
CA GLU A 514 0.25 0.88 29.64
C GLU A 514 -0.63 2.12 29.49
N ASN A 515 -0.96 2.49 28.27
CA ASN A 515 -1.78 3.64 27.96
C ASN A 515 -3.25 3.28 27.68
N ASN A 516 -3.63 2.01 27.81
CA ASN A 516 -4.98 1.48 27.53
C ASN A 516 -5.52 1.96 26.15
N LEU A 517 -4.73 1.76 25.07
CA LEU A 517 -5.03 2.25 23.73
C LEU A 517 -5.81 1.23 22.92
N ASP A 518 -6.78 1.69 22.14
CA ASP A 518 -7.43 0.93 21.07
C ASP A 518 -6.55 0.87 19.81
N ALA A 519 -5.88 1.99 19.48
CA ALA A 519 -4.98 2.07 18.35
C ALA A 519 -3.89 3.12 18.57
N LEU A 520 -2.77 2.97 17.84
CA LEU A 520 -1.78 4.01 17.62
C LEU A 520 -2.15 4.80 16.36
N VAL A 521 -1.75 6.07 16.31
CA VAL A 521 -1.99 6.97 15.17
C VAL A 521 -0.77 7.84 14.89
N TYR A 522 -0.45 8.00 13.61
CA TYR A 522 0.67 8.83 13.15
C TYR A 522 0.52 9.22 11.68
N ALA A 523 1.28 10.22 11.22
CA ALA A 523 1.43 10.52 9.81
C ALA A 523 2.03 9.30 9.10
N TYR A 524 1.36 8.78 8.06
CA TYR A 524 1.89 7.63 7.35
C TYR A 524 3.21 7.95 6.64
N THR A 525 3.28 9.11 5.99
CA THR A 525 4.52 9.69 5.46
C THR A 525 4.66 11.12 5.92
N THR A 526 5.89 11.55 6.22
CA THR A 526 6.16 12.94 6.60
C THR A 526 6.45 13.83 5.38
N ILE A 527 6.69 13.24 4.22
CA ILE A 527 6.93 13.95 2.97
C ILE A 527 5.87 13.59 1.91
N PRO A 528 5.58 14.51 0.97
CA PRO A 528 4.66 14.23 -0.14
C PRO A 528 5.24 13.24 -1.15
N PRO A 529 4.42 12.71 -2.10
CA PRO A 529 4.92 11.89 -3.20
C PRO A 529 6.04 12.59 -3.97
N HIS A 530 7.17 11.89 -4.19
CA HIS A 530 8.31 12.44 -4.92
C HIS A 530 7.98 12.76 -6.37
N ILE A 531 8.69 13.73 -6.93
CA ILE A 531 8.75 13.91 -8.39
C ILE A 531 9.39 12.68 -9.03
N ILE A 532 8.97 12.34 -10.25
CA ILE A 532 9.61 11.32 -11.07
C ILE A 532 10.93 11.89 -11.56
N LEU A 533 12.02 11.28 -11.15
CA LEU A 533 13.36 11.70 -11.53
C LEU A 533 13.86 10.88 -12.70
N THR A 534 14.54 11.54 -13.65
CA THR A 534 15.20 10.91 -14.78
C THR A 534 16.26 9.92 -14.30
N ASN A 535 17.12 10.39 -13.40
CA ASN A 535 18.21 9.64 -12.80
C ASN A 535 18.12 9.67 -11.27
N ARG A 536 18.84 8.77 -10.60
CA ARG A 536 19.08 8.92 -9.16
C ARG A 536 19.72 10.28 -8.91
N LEU A 537 19.21 10.96 -7.89
CA LEU A 537 19.89 12.14 -7.35
C LEU A 537 21.33 11.79 -7.02
N GLY A 538 22.25 12.66 -7.41
CA GLY A 538 23.68 12.48 -7.18
C GLY A 538 24.00 12.28 -5.69
N LYS A 539 25.14 11.64 -5.43
CA LYS A 539 25.60 11.26 -4.09
C LYS A 539 26.26 12.44 -3.37
N THR A 540 25.59 13.58 -3.18
CA THR A 540 26.15 14.61 -2.30
C THR A 540 26.10 14.11 -0.85
N VAL A 541 27.28 14.07 -0.26
CA VAL A 541 27.46 13.69 1.14
C VAL A 541 27.50 14.95 1.99
N GLU A 542 26.62 15.04 2.98
CA GLU A 542 26.65 16.08 4.01
C GLU A 542 27.09 15.47 5.35
N THR A 543 27.76 16.26 6.15
CA THR A 543 28.04 15.87 7.54
C THR A 543 26.82 16.20 8.37
N TYR A 544 26.22 15.21 8.99
CA TYR A 544 25.11 15.40 9.90
C TYR A 544 25.57 16.12 11.16
N THR A 545 25.05 17.30 11.43
CA THR A 545 25.56 18.16 12.49
C THR A 545 24.63 18.36 13.69
N GLU A 546 23.33 18.02 13.60
CA GLU A 546 22.39 18.37 14.68
C GLU A 546 21.27 17.35 14.93
N PRO A 547 21.02 17.01 16.22
CA PRO A 547 19.74 16.48 16.63
C PRO A 547 18.68 17.57 16.51
N LYS A 548 17.61 17.35 15.71
CA LYS A 548 16.52 18.33 15.60
C LYS A 548 15.57 18.22 16.79
N ILE A 549 15.16 19.37 17.29
CA ILE A 549 14.17 19.51 18.35
C ILE A 549 12.80 19.58 17.69
N LEU A 550 11.91 18.63 18.02
CA LEU A 550 10.51 18.72 17.62
C LEU A 550 9.83 19.92 18.31
N LYS A 551 8.79 20.49 17.70
CA LYS A 551 7.95 21.52 18.33
C LYS A 551 7.34 21.09 19.67
N SER A 552 7.30 19.78 19.95
CA SER A 552 6.92 19.20 21.25
C SER A 552 8.01 19.33 22.32
N GLY A 553 9.20 19.84 21.99
CA GLY A 553 10.36 19.89 22.90
C GLY A 553 11.16 18.59 22.98
N THR A 554 10.76 17.53 22.26
CA THR A 554 11.48 16.26 22.23
C THR A 554 12.67 16.38 21.28
N VAL A 555 13.87 16.08 21.78
CA VAL A 555 15.09 15.99 20.94
C VAL A 555 15.06 14.62 20.27
N MET A 556 14.96 14.60 18.94
CA MET A 556 15.01 13.38 18.14
C MET A 556 16.31 13.38 17.32
N SER A 557 17.19 12.46 17.62
CA SER A 557 18.24 12.09 16.68
C SER A 557 17.71 11.00 15.76
N ASP A 558 17.95 11.12 14.46
CA ASP A 558 17.76 9.97 13.57
C ASP A 558 18.84 8.93 13.92
N PRO A 559 18.49 7.73 14.36
CA PRO A 559 19.47 6.74 14.79
C PRO A 559 20.27 6.14 13.62
N THR A 560 19.82 6.38 12.40
CA THR A 560 20.59 6.05 11.18
C THR A 560 21.59 7.14 10.83
N LEU A 561 21.53 8.29 11.53
CA LEU A 561 22.36 9.47 11.31
C LEU A 561 23.22 9.71 12.56
N VAL A 562 24.49 9.32 12.49
CA VAL A 562 25.44 9.58 13.56
C VAL A 562 26.01 10.99 13.39
N PRO A 563 25.96 11.87 14.42
CA PRO A 563 26.59 13.17 14.34
C PRO A 563 28.06 13.07 13.96
N GLY A 564 28.48 13.79 12.92
CA GLY A 564 29.84 13.75 12.39
C GLY A 564 30.07 12.73 11.29
N GLU A 565 29.12 11.82 11.02
CA GLU A 565 29.23 10.88 9.90
C GLU A 565 28.66 11.47 8.59
N PRO A 566 29.23 11.08 7.44
CA PRO A 566 28.74 11.51 6.13
C PRO A 566 27.41 10.81 5.81
N VAL A 567 26.42 11.59 5.41
CA VAL A 567 25.07 11.15 5.02
C VAL A 567 24.77 11.61 3.61
N LEU A 568 24.10 10.77 2.82
CA LEU A 568 23.61 11.20 1.52
C LEU A 568 22.52 12.27 1.75
N LYS A 569 22.73 13.46 1.18
CA LYS A 569 21.78 14.58 1.26
C LYS A 569 20.38 14.19 0.78
N SER A 570 20.32 13.38 -0.30
CA SER A 570 19.07 12.82 -0.79
C SER A 570 18.32 11.95 0.21
N ASP A 571 19.00 11.31 1.15
CA ASP A 571 18.37 10.46 2.15
C ASP A 571 17.74 11.26 3.29
N LEU A 572 18.19 12.49 3.54
CA LEU A 572 17.63 13.40 4.54
C LEU A 572 16.22 13.90 4.16
N ASP A 573 15.96 14.05 2.86
CA ASP A 573 14.74 14.65 2.33
C ASP A 573 13.88 13.66 1.54
N THR A 574 14.23 12.38 1.55
CA THR A 574 13.41 11.30 0.98
C THR A 574 12.60 10.62 2.08
N TYR A 575 11.57 9.87 1.70
CA TYR A 575 10.80 9.10 2.68
C TYR A 575 11.66 8.11 3.48
N ARG A 576 12.88 7.78 3.01
CA ARG A 576 13.83 6.91 3.71
C ARG A 576 14.63 7.64 4.80
N GLY A 577 14.98 8.90 4.58
CA GLY A 577 15.71 9.73 5.53
C GLY A 577 14.83 10.53 6.48
N SER A 578 13.54 10.70 6.15
CA SER A 578 12.53 11.32 7.01
C SER A 578 11.99 10.34 8.06
N GLY A 579 11.13 10.82 8.96
CA GLY A 579 10.36 9.96 9.88
C GLY A 579 9.59 8.84 9.20
N SER A 580 9.28 9.01 7.91
CA SER A 580 8.48 8.08 7.10
C SER A 580 9.11 6.71 6.91
N SER A 581 10.44 6.58 6.90
CA SER A 581 11.07 5.31 6.55
C SER A 581 10.71 4.16 7.50
N PHE A 582 10.49 4.48 8.77
CA PHE A 582 10.06 3.50 9.75
C PHE A 582 8.54 3.44 9.90
N ALA A 583 7.82 4.56 9.77
CA ALA A 583 6.35 4.57 9.79
C ALA A 583 5.78 3.57 8.78
N VAL A 584 6.29 3.55 7.55
CA VAL A 584 5.84 2.61 6.51
C VAL A 584 6.13 1.14 6.87
N SER A 585 7.10 0.86 7.72
CA SER A 585 7.55 -0.50 8.06
C SER A 585 7.01 -1.02 9.40
N LEU A 586 6.48 -0.19 10.30
CA LEU A 586 6.09 -0.62 11.65
C LEU A 586 5.09 -1.78 11.64
N SER A 587 4.04 -1.69 10.83
CA SER A 587 3.05 -2.75 10.70
C SER A 587 3.61 -4.07 10.14
N PRO A 588 4.43 -4.11 9.07
CA PRO A 588 5.08 -5.35 8.62
C PRO A 588 6.06 -5.94 9.63
N GLU A 589 6.84 -5.11 10.30
CA GLU A 589 7.82 -5.58 11.28
C GLU A 589 7.17 -6.17 12.54
N THR A 590 5.98 -5.70 12.90
CA THR A 590 5.23 -6.22 14.04
C THR A 590 4.21 -7.30 13.66
N GLY A 591 3.82 -7.38 12.39
CA GLY A 591 2.73 -8.22 11.92
C GLY A 591 1.34 -7.71 12.34
N PHE A 592 1.24 -6.47 12.84
CA PHE A 592 -0.01 -5.88 13.32
C PHE A 592 -0.86 -5.35 12.18
N PRO A 593 -2.20 -5.35 12.32
CA PRO A 593 -3.08 -4.80 11.32
C PRO A 593 -2.97 -3.28 11.30
N ALA A 594 -3.00 -2.70 10.11
CA ALA A 594 -2.95 -1.26 9.93
C ALA A 594 -3.82 -0.79 8.76
N ILE A 595 -4.36 0.40 8.90
CA ILE A 595 -5.16 1.06 7.87
C ILE A 595 -4.70 2.50 7.67
N VAL A 596 -4.43 2.88 6.43
CA VAL A 596 -4.24 4.28 6.07
C VAL A 596 -5.57 4.86 5.57
N VAL A 597 -5.82 6.12 5.96
CA VAL A 597 -7.05 6.85 5.60
C VAL A 597 -6.68 8.27 5.19
N PRO A 598 -7.32 8.85 4.16
CA PRO A 598 -7.09 10.23 3.77
C PRO A 598 -7.24 11.21 4.94
N ALA A 599 -6.22 12.04 5.15
CA ALA A 599 -6.16 13.01 6.26
C ALA A 599 -6.26 14.46 5.82
N GLY A 600 -6.09 14.74 4.53
CA GLY A 600 -6.13 16.08 3.97
C GLY A 600 -5.19 16.25 2.79
N PHE A 601 -4.85 17.52 2.52
CA PHE A 601 -3.98 17.89 1.41
C PHE A 601 -2.94 18.92 1.86
N THR A 602 -1.76 18.86 1.25
CA THR A 602 -0.75 19.92 1.37
C THR A 602 -1.27 21.22 0.76
N ARG A 603 -0.66 22.35 1.12
CA ARG A 603 -0.87 23.66 0.48
C ARG A 603 0.34 24.05 -0.37
N GLU A 604 1.48 23.58 0.07
CA GLU A 604 2.77 23.78 -0.60
C GLU A 604 3.68 22.58 -0.34
N VAL A 605 4.71 22.43 -1.15
CA VAL A 605 5.68 21.33 -1.00
C VAL A 605 7.09 21.84 -1.32
N TYR A 606 8.07 21.15 -0.76
CA TYR A 606 9.46 21.27 -1.15
C TYR A 606 9.90 19.96 -1.80
N ASP A 607 10.43 20.05 -3.00
CA ASP A 607 10.90 18.88 -3.77
C ASP A 607 12.42 18.80 -3.74
N ARG A 608 12.95 17.59 -3.62
CA ARG A 608 14.37 17.33 -3.85
C ARG A 608 14.60 17.20 -5.36
N VAL A 609 15.47 18.05 -5.89
CA VAL A 609 15.85 18.11 -7.31
C VAL A 609 17.36 18.01 -7.46
N PRO A 610 17.89 17.61 -8.66
CA PRO A 610 19.31 17.71 -8.94
C PRO A 610 19.84 19.13 -8.69
N ASP A 611 21.08 19.24 -8.23
CA ASP A 611 21.72 20.54 -8.06
C ASP A 611 22.45 20.95 -9.32
N ASP A 612 22.06 22.05 -9.93
CA ASP A 612 22.67 22.56 -11.16
C ASP A 612 24.16 22.96 -10.98
N LYS A 613 24.59 23.19 -9.72
CA LYS A 613 25.96 23.56 -9.35
C LYS A 613 26.84 22.35 -9.00
N ASP A 614 26.24 21.23 -8.69
CA ASP A 614 26.92 19.98 -8.39
C ASP A 614 26.21 18.84 -9.13
N PRO A 615 26.81 18.30 -10.22
CA PRO A 615 26.22 17.22 -11.01
C PRO A 615 25.92 15.95 -10.20
N ASN A 616 26.57 15.80 -9.04
CA ASN A 616 26.38 14.69 -8.13
C ASN A 616 25.52 15.08 -6.92
N GLY A 617 25.02 16.32 -6.88
CA GLY A 617 24.31 16.91 -5.76
C GLY A 617 22.80 16.98 -5.93
N SER A 618 22.15 17.36 -4.84
CA SER A 618 20.73 17.64 -4.85
C SER A 618 20.42 18.81 -3.90
N ARG A 619 19.35 19.55 -4.19
CA ARG A 619 18.87 20.66 -3.39
C ARG A 619 17.37 20.58 -3.18
N LEU A 620 16.86 21.18 -2.11
CA LEU A 620 15.44 21.42 -1.94
C LEU A 620 14.98 22.61 -2.77
N GLU A 621 13.94 22.41 -3.56
CA GLU A 621 13.27 23.42 -4.35
C GLU A 621 11.85 23.65 -3.87
N GLY A 622 11.49 24.88 -3.57
CA GLY A 622 10.17 25.25 -3.10
C GLY A 622 10.18 26.56 -2.30
N PRO A 623 9.02 26.94 -1.69
CA PRO A 623 7.77 26.20 -1.72
C PRO A 623 7.06 26.26 -3.08
N LYS A 624 6.51 25.12 -3.54
CA LYS A 624 5.63 25.03 -4.69
C LYS A 624 4.20 24.86 -4.21
N ARG A 625 3.27 25.69 -4.66
CA ARG A 625 1.85 25.55 -4.32
C ARG A 625 1.25 24.36 -5.07
N VAL A 626 0.97 23.28 -4.35
CA VAL A 626 0.34 22.08 -4.90
C VAL A 626 -0.42 21.35 -3.80
N GLU A 627 -1.61 20.86 -4.14
CA GLU A 627 -2.43 20.03 -3.26
C GLU A 627 -2.14 18.54 -3.49
N LEU A 628 -1.33 17.94 -2.62
CA LEU A 628 -1.04 16.51 -2.64
C LEU A 628 -1.68 15.81 -1.45
N PRO A 629 -2.14 14.56 -1.63
CA PRO A 629 -2.75 13.80 -0.55
C PRO A 629 -1.81 13.53 0.61
N VAL A 630 -2.36 13.61 1.82
CA VAL A 630 -1.72 13.18 3.07
C VAL A 630 -2.63 12.19 3.78
N ALA A 631 -2.07 11.16 4.42
CA ALA A 631 -2.82 10.15 5.14
C ALA A 631 -2.35 9.99 6.60
N LEU A 632 -3.29 9.64 7.47
CA LEU A 632 -3.00 9.04 8.78
C LEU A 632 -2.99 7.51 8.65
N GLU A 633 -2.13 6.87 9.43
CA GLU A 633 -2.20 5.46 9.71
C GLU A 633 -2.75 5.21 11.11
N PHE A 634 -3.65 4.24 11.21
CA PHE A 634 -4.07 3.62 12.46
C PHE A 634 -3.52 2.21 12.52
N LEU A 635 -2.90 1.85 13.65
CA LEU A 635 -2.32 0.53 13.90
C LEU A 635 -2.93 -0.03 15.18
N ALA A 636 -3.54 -1.21 15.10
CA ALA A 636 -4.19 -1.88 16.24
C ALA A 636 -3.45 -3.14 16.68
N ARG A 637 -3.93 -3.77 17.74
CA ARG A 637 -3.42 -5.06 18.22
C ARG A 637 -3.68 -6.16 17.18
N PRO A 638 -2.89 -7.24 17.20
CA PRO A 638 -3.15 -8.39 16.33
C PRO A 638 -4.59 -8.89 16.44
N PHE A 639 -5.22 -9.09 15.30
CA PHE A 639 -6.60 -9.56 15.15
C PHE A 639 -7.67 -8.61 15.70
N ASP A 640 -7.36 -7.33 15.85
CA ASP A 640 -8.34 -6.29 16.21
C ASP A 640 -8.62 -5.34 15.00
N GLU A 641 -8.85 -5.93 13.84
CA GLU A 641 -9.30 -5.21 12.65
C GLU A 641 -10.66 -4.51 12.87
N VAL A 642 -11.46 -5.01 13.81
CA VAL A 642 -12.73 -4.39 14.21
C VAL A 642 -12.51 -2.97 14.70
N SER A 643 -11.62 -2.77 15.67
CA SER A 643 -11.29 -1.43 16.18
C SER A 643 -10.76 -0.51 15.09
N LEU A 644 -9.92 -1.04 14.16
CA LEU A 644 -9.44 -0.26 13.02
C LEU A 644 -10.60 0.24 12.14
N PHE A 645 -11.55 -0.63 11.80
CA PHE A 645 -12.68 -0.23 10.96
C PHE A 645 -13.60 0.77 11.66
N GLU A 646 -13.89 0.59 12.94
CA GLU A 646 -14.67 1.54 13.72
C GLU A 646 -14.03 2.93 13.78
N ILE A 647 -12.72 2.99 14.06
CA ILE A 647 -11.96 4.24 14.14
C ILE A 647 -11.86 4.90 12.76
N ALA A 648 -11.42 4.14 11.76
CA ALA A 648 -11.19 4.64 10.41
C ALA A 648 -12.49 5.13 9.75
N PHE A 649 -13.59 4.38 9.88
CA PHE A 649 -14.88 4.77 9.32
C PHE A 649 -15.46 6.01 10.00
N ALA A 650 -15.37 6.10 11.33
CA ALA A 650 -15.80 7.28 12.05
C ALA A 650 -15.00 8.52 11.61
N PHE A 651 -13.68 8.39 11.49
CA PHE A 651 -12.80 9.45 11.01
C PHE A 651 -13.15 9.88 9.58
N GLU A 652 -13.25 8.91 8.64
CA GLU A 652 -13.65 9.16 7.25
C GLU A 652 -15.00 9.88 7.15
N SER A 653 -15.99 9.40 7.91
CA SER A 653 -17.36 9.95 7.89
C SER A 653 -17.44 11.41 8.36
N ILE A 654 -16.59 11.80 9.32
CA ILE A 654 -16.56 13.12 9.91
C ILE A 654 -15.76 14.09 9.05
N THR A 655 -14.60 13.64 8.56
CA THR A 655 -13.64 14.52 7.88
C THR A 655 -13.85 14.61 6.37
N ARG A 656 -14.23 13.53 5.73
CA ARG A 656 -14.50 13.42 4.28
C ARG A 656 -13.35 13.97 3.42
N HIS A 657 -12.12 13.60 3.77
CA HIS A 657 -10.92 14.10 3.09
C HIS A 657 -10.67 13.46 1.72
N ARG A 658 -11.38 12.37 1.37
CA ARG A 658 -11.32 11.83 0.03
C ARG A 658 -11.85 12.84 -0.99
N ARG A 659 -11.02 13.17 -2.00
CA ARG A 659 -11.39 13.95 -3.19
C ARG A 659 -10.93 13.22 -4.45
N PRO A 660 -11.73 13.16 -5.54
CA PRO A 660 -11.27 12.59 -6.80
C PRO A 660 -10.12 13.42 -7.39
N PRO A 661 -9.17 12.81 -8.12
CA PRO A 661 -8.09 13.55 -8.76
C PRO A 661 -8.63 14.47 -9.87
N PRO A 662 -8.13 15.71 -9.99
CA PRO A 662 -8.74 16.74 -10.82
C PRO A 662 -8.72 16.45 -12.33
N GLY A 663 -7.71 15.74 -12.82
CA GLY A 663 -7.52 15.45 -14.26
C GLY A 663 -8.33 14.26 -14.81
N PHE A 664 -9.09 13.53 -13.95
CA PHE A 664 -9.69 12.24 -14.28
C PHE A 664 -11.22 12.22 -14.05
N GLY A 665 -11.88 13.28 -14.45
CA GLY A 665 -13.34 13.47 -14.30
C GLY A 665 -14.19 12.50 -15.11
N ALA A 666 -15.50 12.77 -15.16
CA ALA A 666 -16.44 12.00 -15.98
C ALA A 666 -16.09 12.14 -17.48
N LEU A 667 -16.21 11.02 -18.21
CA LEU A 667 -16.12 11.08 -19.67
C LEU A 667 -17.40 11.71 -20.22
N VAL A 668 -17.25 12.70 -21.11
CA VAL A 668 -18.40 13.26 -21.84
C VAL A 668 -18.90 12.19 -22.81
N SER A 669 -20.13 11.76 -22.64
CA SER A 669 -20.74 10.83 -23.59
C SER A 669 -20.94 11.52 -24.95
N HIS A 670 -20.54 10.87 -26.04
CA HIS A 670 -20.78 11.40 -27.43
C HIS A 670 -22.25 11.59 -27.78
N GLY A 671 -23.17 11.47 -26.82
CA GLY A 671 -24.59 11.71 -26.97
C GLY A 671 -25.10 13.01 -26.35
N ASP A 672 -24.23 13.78 -25.69
CA ASP A 672 -24.59 15.03 -25.00
C ASP A 672 -23.99 16.29 -25.69
N LEU A 673 -23.50 16.16 -26.93
CA LEU A 673 -23.07 17.27 -27.81
C LEU A 673 -24.10 17.53 -28.91
#